data_123280c0f225ac2b75ccccdca1f951e9
#
_entry.id   123280c0f225ac2b75ccccdca1f951e9
#
_cell.length_a   1.000
_cell.length_b   1.000
_cell.length_c   1.000
_cell.angle_alpha   90.00
_cell.angle_beta   90.00
_cell.angle_gamma   90.00
#
_symmetry.space_group_name_H-M   'P 1'
#
loop_
_entity.id
_entity.type
_entity.pdbx_description
1 polymer ?
#
loop_
_entity_poly.entity_id
_entity_poly.type
_entity_poly.pdbx_seq_one_letter_code
_entity_poly.pdbx_strand_id
1 'polypeptide(L)'
;MSDNEKTTQPASTDSTEPAYRYNAALAQDIEGKWQKIWDDKGTFWAANVNGDLKDGKGRNADGRPAYFAMDMFPYPSGKGLHVGHPLGYLASDVVSRYHRMKGENVLHAMGYDAFGLPAEQYAVQTGQHPRVTTLANIANMSRQLHRMGLSFDDRRSFATIDPGYVRWTQWIFSRIYDSWYDEDAVNPSGSKGSARPVSELVAKFESGEKAIPGHESDGKAWADLDQAEQQDILNDFRLAYISKSPVNWCPGLGTVLANEEVTAEGKSERGNFPVFQRELRQWSMRITKYGHRLIEDLDGIDWPEKVKLMQRNWIGESHGASVHFTVATADGSKDMEIYTTRPDTLFGTTFAVVSPEHHLLENVPAEWPADVPEDWKGGYATPVEAVKAYRLAAEAKTAKDRVDEGGEKTGLFTGLYATNPITGAKLPLFTADYVLMDYGTGAIMAVPGGDQRDYDFAVKFGLPVIYTVKPLPESGDDLANYEGKAPFVSHDGIVINSSVEATAAKGDALSLNGLRVDDAIAKVNAWLESAGVGKGTVSYRLRDWLFSRQRYWGEPFPIVYGEDGTPHLLPDSALPISLPDVPDYEPRTFDPMDAESNPEAPLSRNEDWVKVELDLGDGKKTDRKSTRLNSSHITRSRMPSSA
;
A
#
# COMPACT_ATOMS: atom_id res chain seq x y z
N MET A 1 -49.19 11.94 53.74
CA MET A 1 -50.43 12.53 53.27
C MET A 1 -50.07 13.33 52.04
N SER A 2 -50.35 12.94 50.87
CA SER A 2 -51.52 12.38 50.20
C SER A 2 -51.06 11.55 48.98
N ASP A 3 -51.61 10.36 48.89
CA ASP A 3 -51.50 9.45 47.75
C ASP A 3 -52.15 10.06 46.51
N ASN A 4 -51.46 9.92 45.38
CA ASN A 4 -52.05 10.16 44.07
C ASN A 4 -52.01 8.84 43.28
N GLU A 5 -53.01 8.02 43.46
CA GLU A 5 -53.35 6.89 42.59
C GLU A 5 -53.60 7.43 41.19
N LYS A 6 -52.71 7.11 40.25
CA LYS A 6 -52.99 7.20 38.84
C LYS A 6 -53.70 5.94 38.40
N THR A 7 -55.02 6.03 38.30
CA THR A 7 -55.90 5.11 37.61
C THR A 7 -55.42 4.95 36.17
N THR A 8 -54.87 3.80 35.86
CA THR A 8 -54.66 3.33 34.46
C THR A 8 -56.03 2.98 33.88
N GLN A 9 -56.52 3.81 32.99
CA GLN A 9 -57.64 3.44 32.12
C GLN A 9 -57.16 2.32 31.17
N PRO A 10 -57.97 1.26 30.97
CA PRO A 10 -57.69 0.27 29.96
C PRO A 10 -57.78 0.94 28.57
N ALA A 11 -56.78 0.72 27.71
CA ALA A 11 -56.76 1.19 26.36
C ALA A 11 -58.02 0.65 25.61
N SER A 12 -58.81 1.53 25.07
CA SER A 12 -59.96 1.17 24.24
C SER A 12 -59.49 0.40 22.99
N THR A 13 -59.91 -0.85 22.88
CA THR A 13 -59.68 -1.71 21.70
C THR A 13 -60.67 -1.44 20.58
N ASP A 14 -60.99 -0.20 20.29
CA ASP A 14 -61.80 0.16 19.14
C ASP A 14 -60.90 0.75 18.04
N SER A 15 -60.11 -0.11 17.38
CA SER A 15 -59.44 0.26 16.15
C SER A 15 -60.48 0.19 15.01
N THR A 16 -61.03 1.32 14.63
CA THR A 16 -61.88 1.51 13.45
C THR A 16 -61.13 1.28 12.13
N GLU A 17 -59.93 0.74 12.14
CA GLU A 17 -59.16 0.40 10.95
C GLU A 17 -59.69 -0.94 10.37
N PRO A 18 -60.00 -0.96 9.05
CA PRO A 18 -60.41 -2.20 8.40
C PRO A 18 -59.33 -3.30 8.58
N ALA A 19 -59.76 -4.53 8.89
CA ALA A 19 -58.87 -5.67 9.12
C ALA A 19 -57.91 -6.00 7.96
N TYR A 20 -58.15 -5.46 6.78
CA TYR A 20 -57.34 -5.63 5.58
C TYR A 20 -56.32 -4.50 5.36
N ARG A 21 -56.31 -3.47 6.21
CA ARG A 21 -55.34 -2.38 6.05
C ARG A 21 -53.95 -2.82 6.51
N TYR A 22 -52.98 -2.72 5.61
CA TYR A 22 -51.59 -3.04 5.91
C TYR A 22 -51.02 -2.02 6.90
N ASN A 23 -50.65 -2.47 8.07
CA ASN A 23 -50.05 -1.67 9.12
C ASN A 23 -48.78 -2.36 9.66
N ALA A 24 -48.01 -1.68 10.52
CA ALA A 24 -46.73 -2.17 11.01
C ALA A 24 -46.85 -3.51 11.79
N ALA A 25 -47.95 -3.72 12.54
CA ALA A 25 -48.16 -4.97 13.28
C ALA A 25 -48.44 -6.14 12.33
N LEU A 26 -49.35 -5.94 11.36
CA LEU A 26 -49.65 -6.94 10.35
C LEU A 26 -48.42 -7.26 9.49
N ALA A 27 -47.63 -6.24 9.12
CA ALA A 27 -46.36 -6.42 8.40
C ALA A 27 -45.42 -7.32 9.19
N GLN A 28 -45.26 -7.03 10.48
CA GLN A 28 -44.35 -7.79 11.36
C GLN A 28 -44.78 -9.25 11.50
N ASP A 29 -46.08 -9.51 11.63
CA ASP A 29 -46.61 -10.87 11.71
C ASP A 29 -46.40 -11.67 10.43
N ILE A 30 -46.66 -11.06 9.26
CA ILE A 30 -46.47 -11.68 7.96
C ILE A 30 -44.96 -11.96 7.74
N GLU A 31 -44.11 -10.99 7.95
CA GLU A 31 -42.65 -11.12 7.77
C GLU A 31 -42.08 -12.19 8.68
N GLY A 32 -42.38 -12.16 9.99
CA GLY A 32 -41.91 -13.16 10.94
C GLY A 32 -42.38 -14.58 10.60
N LYS A 33 -43.65 -14.74 10.12
CA LYS A 33 -44.17 -16.03 9.64
C LYS A 33 -43.34 -16.55 8.47
N TRP A 34 -43.04 -15.70 7.47
CA TRP A 34 -42.34 -16.14 6.28
C TRP A 34 -40.87 -16.38 6.53
N GLN A 35 -40.22 -15.58 7.34
CA GLN A 35 -38.83 -15.80 7.77
C GLN A 35 -38.69 -17.19 8.41
N LYS A 36 -39.55 -17.51 9.35
CA LYS A 36 -39.56 -18.85 9.98
C LYS A 36 -39.77 -19.98 8.96
N ILE A 37 -40.66 -19.81 7.98
CA ILE A 37 -40.91 -20.82 6.93
C ILE A 37 -39.65 -20.98 6.05
N TRP A 38 -38.96 -19.90 5.74
CA TRP A 38 -37.71 -19.95 4.94
C TRP A 38 -36.61 -20.69 5.66
N ASP A 39 -36.46 -20.46 6.97
CA ASP A 39 -35.48 -21.14 7.81
C ASP A 39 -35.78 -22.64 7.92
N ASP A 40 -37.04 -22.99 8.28
CA ASP A 40 -37.48 -24.36 8.45
C ASP A 40 -37.33 -25.20 7.15
N LYS A 41 -37.47 -24.57 6.01
CA LYS A 41 -37.32 -25.20 4.68
C LYS A 41 -35.94 -25.11 4.07
N GLY A 42 -35.03 -24.34 4.64
CA GLY A 42 -33.73 -24.03 4.04
C GLY A 42 -33.87 -23.35 2.66
N THR A 43 -34.84 -22.43 2.52
CA THR A 43 -35.23 -21.85 1.22
C THR A 43 -34.04 -21.17 0.50
N PHE A 44 -33.11 -20.61 1.24
CA PHE A 44 -31.96 -19.88 0.70
C PHE A 44 -30.65 -20.68 0.73
N TRP A 45 -30.74 -21.95 1.10
CA TRP A 45 -29.56 -22.81 1.13
C TRP A 45 -29.05 -23.09 -0.28
N ALA A 46 -27.76 -22.91 -0.48
CA ALA A 46 -27.07 -23.30 -1.70
C ALA A 46 -26.60 -24.76 -1.61
N ALA A 47 -26.78 -25.51 -2.69
CA ALA A 47 -26.26 -26.87 -2.80
C ALA A 47 -24.72 -26.84 -2.69
N ASN A 48 -24.15 -27.75 -1.92
CA ASN A 48 -22.71 -27.86 -1.70
C ASN A 48 -22.13 -29.14 -2.28
N VAL A 49 -20.90 -29.05 -2.82
CA VAL A 49 -20.22 -30.21 -3.44
C VAL A 49 -19.54 -31.06 -2.38
N ASN A 50 -18.85 -30.40 -1.44
CA ASN A 50 -17.97 -31.01 -0.45
C ASN A 50 -18.16 -30.37 0.93
N GLY A 51 -17.49 -30.95 1.95
CA GLY A 51 -17.47 -30.43 3.32
C GLY A 51 -18.74 -30.77 4.12
N ASP A 52 -18.85 -30.15 5.30
CA ASP A 52 -19.92 -30.43 6.27
C ASP A 52 -21.32 -30.03 5.78
N LEU A 53 -21.40 -29.12 4.83
CA LEU A 53 -22.64 -28.67 4.20
C LEU A 53 -22.98 -29.44 2.90
N LYS A 54 -22.32 -30.59 2.67
CA LYS A 54 -22.53 -31.43 1.50
C LYS A 54 -23.96 -31.97 1.50
N ASP A 55 -24.68 -31.74 0.41
CA ASP A 55 -26.06 -32.21 0.21
C ASP A 55 -26.17 -33.64 -0.34
N GLY A 56 -25.05 -34.31 -0.52
CA GLY A 56 -24.98 -35.67 -1.03
C GLY A 56 -25.08 -35.81 -2.55
N LYS A 57 -25.32 -34.74 -3.28
CA LYS A 57 -25.62 -34.75 -4.70
C LYS A 57 -24.56 -34.16 -5.62
N GLY A 58 -23.49 -33.61 -5.10
CA GLY A 58 -22.39 -33.04 -5.89
C GLY A 58 -22.70 -31.63 -6.43
N ARG A 59 -21.77 -31.13 -7.23
CA ARG A 59 -21.85 -29.77 -7.79
C ARG A 59 -23.02 -29.69 -8.76
N ASN A 60 -23.92 -28.72 -8.58
CA ASN A 60 -25.17 -28.64 -9.36
C ASN A 60 -25.94 -29.95 -9.32
N ALA A 61 -26.14 -30.45 -8.11
CA ALA A 61 -26.78 -31.75 -7.84
C ALA A 61 -28.04 -32.05 -8.66
N ASP A 62 -28.74 -31.00 -9.01
CA ASP A 62 -29.95 -30.99 -9.80
C ASP A 62 -29.74 -30.40 -11.22
N GLY A 63 -28.47 -30.22 -11.64
CA GLY A 63 -28.12 -29.66 -12.96
C GLY A 63 -28.33 -28.15 -13.11
N ARG A 64 -28.69 -27.45 -12.03
CA ARG A 64 -28.89 -25.99 -12.08
C ARG A 64 -27.56 -25.26 -12.25
N PRO A 65 -27.49 -24.19 -13.10
CA PRO A 65 -26.33 -23.31 -13.16
C PRO A 65 -26.04 -22.71 -11.79
N ALA A 66 -24.74 -22.55 -11.47
CA ALA A 66 -24.32 -21.90 -10.25
C ALA A 66 -24.24 -20.38 -10.43
N TYR A 67 -24.75 -19.65 -9.44
CA TYR A 67 -24.60 -18.20 -9.35
C TYR A 67 -24.05 -17.82 -7.97
N PHE A 68 -23.04 -16.96 -7.94
CA PHE A 68 -22.44 -16.47 -6.71
C PHE A 68 -22.73 -14.97 -6.55
N ALA A 69 -23.49 -14.61 -5.52
CA ALA A 69 -23.72 -13.23 -5.12
C ALA A 69 -22.85 -12.91 -3.92
N MET A 70 -22.10 -11.81 -4.01
CA MET A 70 -21.16 -11.39 -2.98
C MET A 70 -21.45 -9.96 -2.55
N ASP A 71 -21.46 -9.73 -1.25
CA ASP A 71 -21.59 -8.42 -0.63
C ASP A 71 -20.31 -8.02 0.12
N MET A 72 -20.14 -6.72 0.29
CA MET A 72 -19.20 -6.21 1.29
C MET A 72 -19.75 -6.48 2.68
N PHE A 73 -19.12 -7.37 3.43
CA PHE A 73 -19.54 -7.71 4.78
C PHE A 73 -19.29 -6.58 5.78
N PRO A 74 -20.16 -6.41 6.81
CA PRO A 74 -20.08 -5.30 7.73
C PRO A 74 -18.93 -5.45 8.72
N TYR A 75 -18.47 -4.31 9.21
CA TYR A 75 -17.51 -4.22 10.30
C TYR A 75 -18.25 -4.07 11.64
N PRO A 76 -18.17 -5.04 12.59
CA PRO A 76 -18.95 -5.03 13.82
C PRO A 76 -18.36 -4.11 14.91
N SER A 77 -17.98 -2.88 14.54
CA SER A 77 -17.42 -1.87 15.44
C SER A 77 -18.46 -1.12 16.29
N GLY A 78 -19.75 -1.26 15.95
CA GLY A 78 -20.87 -0.60 16.61
C GLY A 78 -21.97 -1.57 17.00
N LYS A 79 -22.95 -1.08 17.78
CA LYS A 79 -24.05 -1.89 18.32
C LYS A 79 -25.03 -2.42 17.27
N GLY A 80 -24.87 -2.10 15.99
CA GLY A 80 -25.73 -2.57 14.93
C GLY A 80 -25.41 -1.94 13.57
N LEU A 81 -26.24 -2.29 12.57
CA LEU A 81 -26.12 -1.76 11.22
C LEU A 81 -26.53 -0.28 11.19
N HIS A 82 -25.85 0.53 10.40
CA HIS A 82 -26.30 1.87 10.04
C HIS A 82 -27.08 1.83 8.71
N VAL A 83 -27.78 2.91 8.37
CA VAL A 83 -28.68 2.99 7.20
C VAL A 83 -27.97 2.77 5.86
N GLY A 84 -26.67 2.95 5.77
CA GLY A 84 -25.89 2.68 4.55
C GLY A 84 -25.72 1.19 4.24
N HIS A 85 -25.73 0.31 5.26
CA HIS A 85 -25.59 -1.14 5.04
C HIS A 85 -26.72 -1.74 4.21
N PRO A 86 -28.02 -1.48 4.51
CA PRO A 86 -29.11 -2.04 3.73
C PRO A 86 -29.10 -1.64 2.25
N LEU A 87 -28.52 -0.52 1.88
CA LEU A 87 -28.50 -0.03 0.51
C LEU A 87 -27.85 -1.05 -0.45
N GLY A 88 -26.66 -1.55 -0.10
CA GLY A 88 -25.99 -2.59 -0.88
C GLY A 88 -26.66 -3.95 -0.76
N TYR A 89 -26.98 -4.36 0.48
CA TYR A 89 -27.52 -5.69 0.75
C TYR A 89 -28.91 -5.95 0.15
N LEU A 90 -29.75 -4.92 0.06
CA LEU A 90 -31.04 -5.04 -0.64
C LEU A 90 -30.87 -5.21 -2.15
N ALA A 91 -29.88 -4.55 -2.76
CA ALA A 91 -29.64 -4.69 -4.19
C ALA A 91 -29.16 -6.10 -4.54
N SER A 92 -28.18 -6.64 -3.83
CA SER A 92 -27.67 -8.00 -4.03
C SER A 92 -28.72 -9.06 -3.67
N ASP A 93 -29.57 -8.81 -2.67
CA ASP A 93 -30.67 -9.70 -2.32
C ASP A 93 -31.70 -9.80 -3.46
N VAL A 94 -32.09 -8.69 -4.08
CA VAL A 94 -32.98 -8.66 -5.25
C VAL A 94 -32.36 -9.46 -6.39
N VAL A 95 -31.09 -9.27 -6.70
CA VAL A 95 -30.41 -10.04 -7.74
C VAL A 95 -30.36 -11.53 -7.40
N SER A 96 -30.02 -11.86 -6.14
CA SER A 96 -30.01 -13.27 -5.68
C SER A 96 -31.36 -13.95 -5.80
N ARG A 97 -32.44 -13.28 -5.43
CA ARG A 97 -33.80 -13.79 -5.60
C ARG A 97 -34.17 -13.97 -7.06
N TYR A 98 -33.82 -13.02 -7.92
CA TYR A 98 -34.05 -13.13 -9.36
C TYR A 98 -33.40 -14.38 -9.95
N HIS A 99 -32.11 -14.62 -9.62
CA HIS A 99 -31.39 -15.81 -10.10
C HIS A 99 -31.99 -17.12 -9.54
N ARG A 100 -32.46 -17.14 -8.27
CA ARG A 100 -33.18 -18.29 -7.72
C ARG A 100 -34.52 -18.54 -8.46
N MET A 101 -35.26 -17.47 -8.79
CA MET A 101 -36.51 -17.58 -9.57
C MET A 101 -36.24 -18.10 -10.97
N LYS A 102 -35.07 -17.85 -11.56
CA LYS A 102 -34.62 -18.47 -12.83
C LYS A 102 -34.26 -19.95 -12.69
N GLY A 103 -34.27 -20.49 -11.50
CA GLY A 103 -33.91 -21.88 -11.23
C GLY A 103 -32.39 -22.10 -11.04
N GLU A 104 -31.60 -21.08 -10.79
CA GLU A 104 -30.17 -21.21 -10.56
C GLU A 104 -29.86 -21.60 -9.09
N ASN A 105 -28.74 -22.26 -8.88
CA ASN A 105 -28.18 -22.56 -7.54
C ASN A 105 -27.39 -21.36 -7.04
N VAL A 106 -27.98 -20.53 -6.19
CA VAL A 106 -27.41 -19.25 -5.75
C VAL A 106 -26.72 -19.41 -4.42
N LEU A 107 -25.42 -19.16 -4.41
CA LEU A 107 -24.65 -18.94 -3.18
C LEU A 107 -24.66 -17.45 -2.85
N HIS A 108 -25.31 -17.09 -1.75
CA HIS A 108 -25.33 -15.75 -1.18
C HIS A 108 -25.10 -15.86 0.32
N ALA A 109 -23.91 -15.46 0.80
CA ALA A 109 -23.50 -15.58 2.19
C ALA A 109 -23.07 -14.23 2.76
N MET A 110 -23.17 -14.08 4.08
CA MET A 110 -22.72 -12.91 4.81
C MET A 110 -21.56 -13.28 5.75
N GLY A 111 -20.56 -12.42 5.81
CA GLY A 111 -19.47 -12.51 6.76
C GLY A 111 -19.41 -11.27 7.68
N TYR A 112 -18.43 -11.25 8.59
CA TYR A 112 -18.17 -10.12 9.48
C TYR A 112 -16.68 -9.85 9.54
N ASP A 113 -16.26 -8.61 9.21
CA ASP A 113 -14.88 -8.17 9.37
C ASP A 113 -14.66 -7.76 10.82
N ALA A 114 -14.12 -8.67 11.61
CA ALA A 114 -14.24 -8.64 13.06
C ALA A 114 -12.93 -8.27 13.80
N PHE A 115 -11.82 -8.11 13.09
CA PHE A 115 -10.57 -7.59 13.63
C PHE A 115 -10.46 -6.07 13.46
N GLY A 116 -9.50 -5.44 14.15
CA GLY A 116 -9.07 -4.09 13.91
C GLY A 116 -9.24 -3.11 15.07
N LEU A 117 -8.75 -1.89 14.84
CA LEU A 117 -8.62 -0.82 15.84
C LEU A 117 -9.92 -0.42 16.53
N PRO A 118 -11.07 -0.27 15.86
CA PRO A 118 -12.27 0.19 16.52
C PRO A 118 -12.75 -0.74 17.63
N ALA A 119 -12.68 -2.05 17.43
CA ALA A 119 -13.06 -3.04 18.46
C ALA A 119 -12.05 -3.04 19.63
N GLU A 120 -10.76 -2.90 19.33
CA GLU A 120 -9.71 -2.81 20.35
C GLU A 120 -9.86 -1.55 21.19
N GLN A 121 -10.05 -0.38 20.61
CA GLN A 121 -10.23 0.87 21.35
C GLN A 121 -11.48 0.88 22.23
N TYR A 122 -12.58 0.32 21.71
CA TYR A 122 -13.79 0.17 22.54
C TYR A 122 -13.55 -0.76 23.74
N ALA A 123 -12.78 -1.83 23.52
CA ALA A 123 -12.40 -2.76 24.57
C ALA A 123 -11.52 -2.08 25.63
N VAL A 124 -10.52 -1.29 25.21
CA VAL A 124 -9.68 -0.48 26.12
C VAL A 124 -10.53 0.48 26.95
N GLN A 125 -11.47 1.21 26.32
CA GLN A 125 -12.33 2.17 27.03
C GLN A 125 -13.28 1.52 28.03
N THR A 126 -13.72 0.29 27.78
CA THR A 126 -14.73 -0.41 28.59
C THR A 126 -14.14 -1.43 29.56
N GLY A 127 -12.85 -1.74 29.45
CA GLY A 127 -12.19 -2.81 30.20
C GLY A 127 -12.67 -4.22 29.83
N GLN A 128 -13.33 -4.38 28.67
CA GLN A 128 -13.83 -5.66 28.19
C GLN A 128 -12.92 -6.23 27.09
N HIS A 129 -12.74 -7.55 27.08
CA HIS A 129 -11.99 -8.20 26.02
C HIS A 129 -12.62 -7.95 24.64
N PRO A 130 -11.86 -7.58 23.57
CA PRO A 130 -12.40 -7.25 22.24
C PRO A 130 -13.32 -8.33 21.67
N ARG A 131 -13.01 -9.61 21.88
CA ARG A 131 -13.82 -10.76 21.43
C ARG A 131 -15.26 -10.71 21.95
N VAL A 132 -15.45 -10.36 23.21
CA VAL A 132 -16.77 -10.33 23.84
C VAL A 132 -17.67 -9.31 23.15
N THR A 133 -17.18 -8.11 23.00
CA THR A 133 -17.91 -7.02 22.35
C THR A 133 -18.16 -7.31 20.86
N THR A 134 -17.15 -7.82 20.17
CA THR A 134 -17.25 -8.16 18.75
C THR A 134 -18.32 -9.22 18.50
N LEU A 135 -18.31 -10.30 19.29
CA LEU A 135 -19.33 -11.37 19.16
C LEU A 135 -20.75 -10.87 19.47
N ALA A 136 -20.90 -10.00 20.48
CA ALA A 136 -22.20 -9.39 20.80
C ALA A 136 -22.70 -8.49 19.64
N ASN A 137 -21.82 -7.72 19.03
CA ASN A 137 -22.15 -6.89 17.88
C ASN A 137 -22.51 -7.74 16.65
N ILE A 138 -21.76 -8.80 16.36
CA ILE A 138 -22.07 -9.76 15.28
C ILE A 138 -23.46 -10.36 15.47
N ALA A 139 -23.76 -10.85 16.68
CA ALA A 139 -25.07 -11.43 16.98
C ALA A 139 -26.22 -10.43 16.75
N ASN A 140 -26.03 -9.16 17.13
CA ASN A 140 -27.04 -8.13 16.89
C ASN A 140 -27.18 -7.78 15.41
N MET A 141 -26.07 -7.63 14.67
CA MET A 141 -26.10 -7.37 13.23
C MET A 141 -26.74 -8.53 12.45
N SER A 142 -26.39 -9.76 12.76
CA SER A 142 -27.02 -10.96 12.21
C SER A 142 -28.54 -10.96 12.41
N ARG A 143 -28.98 -10.68 13.64
CA ARG A 143 -30.39 -10.54 13.96
C ARG A 143 -31.09 -9.44 13.13
N GLN A 144 -30.42 -8.30 12.90
CA GLN A 144 -30.95 -7.21 12.10
C GLN A 144 -31.05 -7.59 10.61
N LEU A 145 -30.02 -8.25 10.05
CA LEU A 145 -30.02 -8.74 8.66
C LEU A 145 -31.15 -9.76 8.45
N HIS A 146 -31.29 -10.69 9.38
CA HIS A 146 -32.37 -11.68 9.35
C HIS A 146 -33.76 -11.00 9.42
N ARG A 147 -33.92 -10.00 10.31
CA ARG A 147 -35.16 -9.25 10.45
C ARG A 147 -35.56 -8.48 9.19
N MET A 148 -34.60 -8.05 8.37
CA MET A 148 -34.86 -7.44 7.06
C MET A 148 -35.31 -8.48 6.02
N GLY A 149 -35.28 -9.77 6.33
CA GLY A 149 -35.71 -10.85 5.45
C GLY A 149 -34.75 -11.10 4.27
N LEU A 150 -33.47 -10.77 4.41
CA LEU A 150 -32.48 -10.99 3.37
C LEU A 150 -32.22 -12.49 3.13
N SER A 151 -31.93 -12.85 1.90
CA SER A 151 -31.83 -14.25 1.46
C SER A 151 -30.42 -14.84 1.56
N PHE A 152 -29.75 -14.62 2.67
CA PHE A 152 -28.45 -15.23 2.94
C PHE A 152 -28.56 -16.72 3.32
N ASP A 153 -27.56 -17.50 2.96
CA ASP A 153 -27.37 -18.86 3.48
C ASP A 153 -26.60 -18.77 4.81
N ASP A 154 -27.31 -18.67 5.93
CA ASP A 154 -26.74 -18.45 7.26
C ASP A 154 -25.78 -19.57 7.72
N ARG A 155 -25.88 -20.78 7.12
CA ARG A 155 -24.93 -21.89 7.39
C ARG A 155 -23.50 -21.54 6.95
N ARG A 156 -23.35 -20.54 6.07
CA ARG A 156 -22.07 -20.08 5.51
C ARG A 156 -21.63 -18.74 6.05
N SER A 157 -22.31 -18.28 7.09
CA SER A 157 -21.87 -17.09 7.81
C SER A 157 -20.53 -17.35 8.52
N PHE A 158 -19.66 -16.37 8.51
CA PHE A 158 -18.33 -16.45 9.13
C PHE A 158 -17.93 -15.11 9.72
N ALA A 159 -16.99 -15.14 10.64
CA ALA A 159 -16.28 -13.95 11.11
C ALA A 159 -14.77 -14.11 10.85
N THR A 160 -14.09 -13.03 10.52
CA THR A 160 -12.63 -13.07 10.28
C THR A 160 -11.82 -13.49 11.51
N ILE A 161 -12.43 -13.45 12.70
CA ILE A 161 -11.85 -13.92 13.97
C ILE A 161 -12.04 -15.43 14.23
N ASP A 162 -12.79 -16.13 13.37
CA ASP A 162 -13.00 -17.56 13.54
C ASP A 162 -11.68 -18.32 13.29
N PRO A 163 -11.29 -19.28 14.16
CA PRO A 163 -10.02 -19.99 13.98
C PRO A 163 -9.89 -20.67 12.60
N GLY A 164 -10.99 -21.21 12.07
CA GLY A 164 -11.01 -21.79 10.73
C GLY A 164 -10.74 -20.78 9.63
N TYR A 165 -11.18 -19.53 9.78
CA TYR A 165 -10.91 -18.44 8.85
C TYR A 165 -9.47 -17.93 9.00
N VAL A 166 -9.02 -17.69 10.24
CA VAL A 166 -7.63 -17.28 10.54
C VAL A 166 -6.61 -18.24 9.94
N ARG A 167 -6.87 -19.55 10.03
CA ARG A 167 -6.02 -20.58 9.40
C ARG A 167 -5.80 -20.31 7.90
N TRP A 168 -6.85 -19.94 7.18
CA TRP A 168 -6.74 -19.70 5.74
C TRP A 168 -6.04 -18.38 5.43
N THR A 169 -6.27 -17.32 6.21
CA THR A 169 -5.54 -16.07 6.07
C THR A 169 -4.04 -16.29 6.26
N GLN A 170 -3.66 -17.01 7.32
CA GLN A 170 -2.27 -17.33 7.61
C GLN A 170 -1.66 -18.24 6.54
N TRP A 171 -2.42 -19.22 6.04
CA TRP A 171 -1.97 -20.07 4.96
C TRP A 171 -1.72 -19.29 3.66
N ILE A 172 -2.62 -18.37 3.29
CA ILE A 172 -2.44 -17.49 2.12
C ILE A 172 -1.17 -16.65 2.30
N PHE A 173 -0.99 -16.05 3.50
CA PHE A 173 0.24 -15.32 3.80
C PHE A 173 1.48 -16.21 3.63
N SER A 174 1.45 -17.44 4.14
CA SER A 174 2.56 -18.39 4.00
C SER A 174 2.92 -18.65 2.53
N ARG A 175 1.90 -18.81 1.66
CA ARG A 175 2.14 -19.00 0.22
C ARG A 175 2.73 -17.75 -0.43
N ILE A 176 2.27 -16.54 -0.06
CA ILE A 176 2.82 -15.28 -0.57
C ILE A 176 4.26 -15.07 -0.10
N TYR A 177 4.57 -15.37 1.17
CA TYR A 177 5.92 -15.26 1.73
C TYR A 177 6.90 -16.23 1.06
N ASP A 178 6.47 -17.46 0.77
CA ASP A 178 7.27 -18.46 0.07
C ASP A 178 7.21 -18.33 -1.45
N SER A 179 6.92 -17.12 -1.95
CA SER A 179 6.83 -16.85 -3.37
C SER A 179 7.65 -15.62 -3.76
N TRP A 180 8.17 -15.67 -4.99
CA TRP A 180 8.77 -14.53 -5.70
C TRP A 180 8.09 -14.33 -7.05
N TYR A 181 8.19 -13.14 -7.63
CA TYR A 181 7.61 -12.85 -8.94
C TYR A 181 8.66 -13.13 -10.04
N ASP A 182 8.42 -14.14 -10.86
CA ASP A 182 9.22 -14.44 -12.04
C ASP A 182 8.59 -13.77 -13.26
N GLU A 183 9.26 -12.76 -13.78
CA GLU A 183 8.78 -11.95 -14.92
C GLU A 183 8.72 -12.74 -16.23
N ASP A 184 9.51 -13.80 -16.36
CA ASP A 184 9.58 -14.67 -17.54
C ASP A 184 8.65 -15.87 -17.46
N ALA A 185 8.18 -16.25 -16.28
CA ALA A 185 7.27 -17.36 -16.11
C ALA A 185 5.91 -17.08 -16.75
N VAL A 186 5.43 -18.06 -17.53
CA VAL A 186 4.11 -17.97 -18.17
C VAL A 186 3.07 -18.53 -17.21
N ASN A 187 2.01 -17.76 -16.95
CA ASN A 187 0.90 -18.16 -16.12
C ASN A 187 -0.08 -19.09 -16.88
N PRO A 188 -1.08 -19.71 -16.22
CA PRO A 188 -2.04 -20.60 -16.87
C PRO A 188 -2.90 -19.92 -17.96
N SER A 189 -3.02 -18.59 -17.95
CA SER A 189 -3.74 -17.83 -19.00
C SER A 189 -2.86 -17.52 -20.21
N GLY A 190 -1.56 -17.84 -20.17
CA GLY A 190 -0.61 -17.59 -21.24
C GLY A 190 0.11 -16.24 -21.18
N SER A 191 -0.19 -15.40 -20.18
CA SER A 191 0.50 -14.12 -19.97
C SER A 191 1.84 -14.32 -19.26
N LYS A 192 2.82 -13.44 -19.53
CA LYS A 192 4.09 -13.41 -18.80
C LYS A 192 3.94 -12.83 -17.40
N GLY A 193 4.81 -13.29 -16.52
CA GLY A 193 4.84 -12.89 -15.13
C GLY A 193 3.92 -13.74 -14.22
N SER A 194 4.53 -14.42 -13.26
CA SER A 194 3.80 -15.30 -12.33
C SER A 194 4.56 -15.45 -11.02
N ALA A 195 3.81 -15.62 -9.93
CA ALA A 195 4.40 -16.03 -8.67
C ALA A 195 4.93 -17.47 -8.76
N ARG A 196 6.16 -17.68 -8.31
CA ARG A 196 6.85 -18.98 -8.26
C ARG A 196 7.37 -19.24 -6.86
N PRO A 197 7.51 -20.51 -6.42
CA PRO A 197 8.13 -20.81 -5.13
C PRO A 197 9.55 -20.24 -5.00
N VAL A 198 9.90 -19.75 -3.81
CA VAL A 198 11.25 -19.23 -3.52
C VAL A 198 12.34 -20.28 -3.78
N SER A 199 12.03 -21.57 -3.60
CA SER A 199 12.95 -22.66 -3.92
C SER A 199 13.40 -22.69 -5.38
N GLU A 200 12.57 -22.23 -6.31
CA GLU A 200 12.96 -22.12 -7.73
C GLU A 200 13.93 -20.96 -7.96
N LEU A 201 13.77 -19.85 -7.23
CA LEU A 201 14.73 -18.75 -7.24
C LEU A 201 16.09 -19.19 -6.70
N VAL A 202 16.10 -19.93 -5.58
CA VAL A 202 17.34 -20.48 -5.01
C VAL A 202 18.04 -21.38 -6.03
N ALA A 203 17.31 -22.28 -6.69
CA ALA A 203 17.89 -23.13 -7.75
C ALA A 203 18.49 -22.33 -8.92
N LYS A 204 17.87 -21.19 -9.28
CA LYS A 204 18.41 -20.28 -10.31
C LYS A 204 19.70 -19.58 -9.84
N PHE A 205 19.83 -19.22 -8.56
CA PHE A 205 21.08 -18.70 -7.99
C PHE A 205 22.18 -19.77 -7.95
N GLU A 206 21.85 -20.97 -7.49
CA GLU A 206 22.79 -22.10 -7.41
C GLU A 206 23.34 -22.52 -8.78
N SER A 207 22.48 -22.51 -9.80
CA SER A 207 22.86 -22.84 -11.17
C SER A 207 23.58 -21.71 -11.92
N GLY A 208 23.54 -20.49 -11.38
CA GLY A 208 24.03 -19.29 -12.09
C GLY A 208 23.12 -18.78 -13.21
N GLU A 209 21.91 -19.33 -13.36
CA GLU A 209 20.90 -18.84 -14.31
C GLU A 209 20.48 -17.40 -13.99
N LYS A 210 20.41 -17.07 -12.70
CA LYS A 210 20.13 -15.72 -12.23
C LYS A 210 21.31 -15.20 -11.41
N ALA A 211 21.76 -13.99 -11.73
CA ALA A 211 22.83 -13.35 -10.96
C ALA A 211 22.33 -12.95 -9.55
N ILE A 212 23.18 -13.15 -8.56
CA ILE A 212 22.96 -12.65 -7.20
C ILE A 212 23.25 -11.16 -7.20
N PRO A 213 22.42 -10.30 -6.57
CA PRO A 213 22.70 -8.88 -6.43
C PRO A 213 24.06 -8.62 -5.79
N GLY A 214 24.91 -7.82 -6.45
CA GLY A 214 26.30 -7.64 -6.05
C GLY A 214 26.51 -6.90 -4.73
N HIS A 215 25.57 -6.01 -4.39
CA HIS A 215 25.59 -5.24 -3.14
C HIS A 215 25.28 -6.08 -1.89
N GLU A 216 24.68 -7.26 -2.06
CA GLU A 216 24.28 -8.14 -0.97
C GLU A 216 25.19 -9.37 -0.84
N SER A 217 25.79 -9.80 -1.96
CA SER A 217 26.63 -10.98 -2.00
C SER A 217 28.14 -10.68 -1.89
N ASP A 218 28.55 -9.42 -2.02
CA ASP A 218 29.98 -9.04 -2.16
C ASP A 218 30.74 -9.88 -3.22
N GLY A 219 30.02 -10.35 -4.24
CA GLY A 219 30.54 -11.21 -5.29
C GLY A 219 30.71 -12.68 -4.92
N LYS A 220 30.17 -13.13 -3.77
CA LYS A 220 30.18 -14.54 -3.35
C LYS A 220 29.22 -15.39 -4.20
N ALA A 221 29.52 -16.69 -4.33
CA ALA A 221 28.55 -17.64 -4.86
C ALA A 221 27.46 -17.93 -3.82
N TRP A 222 26.26 -18.34 -4.26
CA TRP A 222 25.15 -18.65 -3.35
C TRP A 222 25.51 -19.62 -2.21
N ALA A 223 26.32 -20.64 -2.51
CA ALA A 223 26.75 -21.63 -1.54
C ALA A 223 27.76 -21.10 -0.50
N ASP A 224 28.39 -19.95 -0.78
CA ASP A 224 29.38 -19.34 0.12
C ASP A 224 28.75 -18.29 1.06
N LEU A 225 27.46 -17.99 0.86
CA LEU A 225 26.70 -17.09 1.70
C LEU A 225 26.22 -17.79 2.97
N ASP A 226 26.27 -17.11 4.08
CA ASP A 226 25.63 -17.61 5.30
C ASP A 226 24.10 -17.48 5.24
N GLN A 227 23.40 -18.08 6.22
CA GLN A 227 21.94 -18.11 6.21
C GLN A 227 21.31 -16.71 6.30
N ALA A 228 21.91 -15.78 7.02
CA ALA A 228 21.39 -14.41 7.15
C ALA A 228 21.55 -13.64 5.83
N GLU A 229 22.73 -13.72 5.20
CA GLU A 229 22.98 -13.16 3.87
C GLU A 229 22.00 -13.71 2.82
N GLN A 230 21.75 -15.03 2.81
CA GLN A 230 20.78 -15.65 1.92
C GLN A 230 19.35 -15.13 2.16
N GLN A 231 18.94 -14.99 3.43
CA GLN A 231 17.59 -14.49 3.75
C GLN A 231 17.42 -13.01 3.39
N ASP A 232 18.44 -12.18 3.54
CA ASP A 232 18.39 -10.78 3.13
C ASP A 232 18.25 -10.66 1.60
N ILE A 233 19.03 -11.42 0.83
CA ILE A 233 18.89 -11.49 -0.63
C ILE A 233 17.49 -11.97 -1.02
N LEU A 234 16.98 -13.05 -0.42
CA LEU A 234 15.64 -13.56 -0.72
C LEU A 234 14.54 -12.56 -0.37
N ASN A 235 14.73 -11.75 0.68
CA ASN A 235 13.78 -10.72 1.08
C ASN A 235 13.53 -9.68 -0.02
N ASP A 236 14.53 -9.38 -0.85
CA ASP A 236 14.39 -8.45 -1.99
C ASP A 236 13.54 -9.00 -3.13
N PHE A 237 13.38 -10.31 -3.19
CA PHE A 237 12.57 -10.97 -4.22
C PHE A 237 11.20 -11.44 -3.75
N ARG A 238 11.03 -11.73 -2.46
CA ARG A 238 9.76 -12.22 -1.90
C ARG A 238 8.60 -11.28 -2.15
N LEU A 239 7.43 -11.85 -2.39
CA LEU A 239 6.18 -11.09 -2.54
C LEU A 239 5.67 -10.53 -1.21
N ALA A 240 5.92 -11.20 -0.08
CA ALA A 240 5.78 -10.61 1.26
C ALA A 240 7.17 -10.47 1.88
N TYR A 241 7.53 -9.27 2.28
CA TYR A 241 8.88 -8.94 2.69
C TYR A 241 8.91 -7.96 3.88
N ILE A 242 10.05 -7.88 4.54
CA ILE A 242 10.28 -6.94 5.64
C ILE A 242 11.19 -5.84 5.13
N SER A 243 10.79 -4.58 5.35
CA SER A 243 11.62 -3.42 5.06
C SER A 243 11.56 -2.40 6.19
N LYS A 244 12.54 -1.51 6.26
CA LYS A 244 12.40 -0.25 6.97
C LYS A 244 11.62 0.68 6.05
N SER A 245 10.49 1.15 6.52
CA SER A 245 9.59 2.00 5.74
C SER A 245 9.13 3.18 6.57
N PRO A 246 8.97 4.36 5.98
CA PRO A 246 8.34 5.48 6.65
C PRO A 246 6.88 5.12 6.94
N VAL A 247 6.48 5.28 8.20
CA VAL A 247 5.15 4.97 8.69
C VAL A 247 4.59 6.11 9.52
N ASN A 248 3.27 6.19 9.59
CA ASN A 248 2.56 7.16 10.42
C ASN A 248 2.52 6.68 11.87
N TRP A 249 3.51 7.02 12.67
CA TRP A 249 3.58 6.68 14.08
C TRP A 249 2.74 7.62 14.94
N CYS A 250 1.85 7.08 15.76
CA CYS A 250 1.04 7.84 16.70
C CYS A 250 1.36 7.43 18.15
N PRO A 251 2.20 8.19 18.88
CA PRO A 251 2.57 7.88 20.26
C PRO A 251 1.37 7.81 21.21
N GLY A 252 0.41 8.74 21.05
CA GLY A 252 -0.79 8.81 21.87
C GLY A 252 -1.71 7.60 21.72
N LEU A 253 -1.64 6.87 20.61
CA LEU A 253 -2.34 5.61 20.37
C LEU A 253 -1.43 4.38 20.51
N GLY A 254 -0.10 4.57 20.59
CA GLY A 254 0.88 3.50 20.68
C GLY A 254 0.90 2.57 19.45
N THR A 255 0.56 3.08 18.26
CA THR A 255 0.44 2.28 17.04
C THR A 255 0.77 3.05 15.78
N VAL A 256 1.10 2.30 14.73
CA VAL A 256 1.19 2.81 13.35
C VAL A 256 -0.21 2.94 12.76
N LEU A 257 -0.45 4.02 12.00
CA LEU A 257 -1.71 4.33 11.34
C LEU A 257 -1.58 4.21 9.81
N ALA A 258 -2.67 3.83 9.15
CA ALA A 258 -2.79 3.98 7.71
C ALA A 258 -2.95 5.46 7.32
N ASN A 259 -2.68 5.80 6.05
CA ASN A 259 -2.82 7.19 5.60
C ASN A 259 -4.25 7.71 5.77
N GLU A 260 -5.24 6.84 5.60
CA GLU A 260 -6.68 7.14 5.75
C GLU A 260 -7.09 7.36 7.22
N GLU A 261 -6.26 6.97 8.18
CA GLU A 261 -6.48 7.18 9.62
C GLU A 261 -5.83 8.49 10.12
N VAL A 262 -5.18 9.24 9.22
CA VAL A 262 -4.52 10.52 9.51
C VAL A 262 -5.32 11.66 8.87
N THR A 263 -5.69 12.65 9.69
CA THR A 263 -6.43 13.83 9.20
C THR A 263 -5.53 14.77 8.41
N ALA A 264 -6.13 15.73 7.71
CA ALA A 264 -5.39 16.73 6.96
C ALA A 264 -4.46 17.58 7.86
N GLU A 265 -4.76 17.68 9.15
CA GLU A 265 -3.97 18.43 10.14
C GLU A 265 -2.83 17.59 10.75
N GLY A 266 -2.52 16.42 10.18
CA GLY A 266 -1.45 15.54 10.69
C GLY A 266 -1.77 14.86 12.02
N LYS A 267 -3.05 14.61 12.30
CA LYS A 267 -3.50 13.99 13.55
C LYS A 267 -4.24 12.70 13.27
N SER A 268 -4.28 11.82 14.28
CA SER A 268 -5.08 10.62 14.20
C SER A 268 -6.59 10.93 14.15
N GLU A 269 -7.34 10.28 13.27
CA GLU A 269 -8.81 10.39 13.19
C GLU A 269 -9.46 10.11 14.56
N ARG A 270 -8.88 9.18 15.31
CA ARG A 270 -9.32 8.80 16.65
C ARG A 270 -8.37 9.35 17.69
N GLY A 271 -8.91 10.06 18.68
CA GLY A 271 -8.15 10.64 19.77
C GLY A 271 -7.48 11.97 19.44
N ASN A 272 -7.44 12.37 18.16
CA ASN A 272 -6.89 13.65 17.71
C ASN A 272 -5.44 13.90 18.19
N PHE A 273 -4.63 12.84 18.23
CA PHE A 273 -3.23 12.89 18.64
C PHE A 273 -2.32 13.24 17.46
N PRO A 274 -1.18 13.92 17.67
CA PRO A 274 -0.16 14.12 16.66
C PRO A 274 0.33 12.80 16.05
N VAL A 275 0.64 12.81 14.76
CA VAL A 275 1.17 11.68 14.02
C VAL A 275 2.51 12.09 13.41
N PHE A 276 3.52 11.25 13.57
CA PHE A 276 4.88 11.52 13.11
C PHE A 276 5.28 10.51 12.05
N GLN A 277 6.08 10.97 11.07
CA GLN A 277 6.71 10.05 10.13
C GLN A 277 7.94 9.42 10.78
N ARG A 278 8.00 8.09 10.79
CA ARG A 278 9.14 7.34 11.33
C ARG A 278 9.50 6.15 10.46
N GLU A 279 10.78 5.85 10.35
CA GLU A 279 11.22 4.60 9.76
C GLU A 279 11.11 3.46 10.77
N LEU A 280 10.22 2.52 10.49
CA LEU A 280 10.05 1.31 11.28
C LEU A 280 10.16 0.06 10.40
N ARG A 281 10.69 -1.02 10.98
CA ARG A 281 10.72 -2.33 10.33
C ARG A 281 9.30 -2.89 10.26
N GLN A 282 8.78 -3.06 9.04
CA GLN A 282 7.40 -3.44 8.78
C GLN A 282 7.31 -4.51 7.69
N TRP A 283 6.18 -5.24 7.69
CA TRP A 283 5.82 -6.15 6.62
C TRP A 283 5.12 -5.42 5.48
N SER A 284 5.56 -5.68 4.26
CA SER A 284 4.96 -5.18 3.02
C SER A 284 4.68 -6.30 2.04
N MET A 285 3.65 -6.14 1.22
CA MET A 285 3.37 -6.99 0.05
C MET A 285 3.74 -6.26 -1.22
N ARG A 286 4.52 -6.91 -2.08
CA ARG A 286 5.07 -6.38 -3.34
C ARG A 286 4.02 -6.40 -4.46
N ILE A 287 2.88 -5.71 -4.21
CA ILE A 287 1.76 -5.65 -5.17
C ILE A 287 2.11 -4.89 -6.44
N THR A 288 3.14 -4.03 -6.41
CA THR A 288 3.63 -3.29 -7.59
C THR A 288 4.12 -4.21 -8.69
N LYS A 289 4.59 -5.42 -8.36
CA LYS A 289 4.96 -6.44 -9.37
C LYS A 289 3.78 -6.92 -10.23
N TYR A 290 2.57 -6.73 -9.74
CA TYR A 290 1.33 -7.03 -10.46
C TYR A 290 0.68 -5.79 -11.10
N GLY A 291 1.32 -4.60 -11.05
CA GLY A 291 0.74 -3.35 -11.52
C GLY A 291 0.23 -3.43 -12.96
N HIS A 292 1.04 -3.95 -13.88
CA HIS A 292 0.65 -4.15 -15.28
C HIS A 292 -0.56 -5.09 -15.41
N ARG A 293 -0.51 -6.25 -14.75
CA ARG A 293 -1.61 -7.22 -14.79
C ARG A 293 -2.90 -6.70 -14.18
N LEU A 294 -2.82 -5.91 -13.10
CA LEU A 294 -4.00 -5.28 -12.49
C LEU A 294 -4.70 -4.33 -13.45
N ILE A 295 -3.97 -3.71 -14.39
CA ILE A 295 -4.53 -2.88 -15.46
C ILE A 295 -5.11 -3.74 -16.59
N GLU A 296 -4.33 -4.69 -17.09
CA GLU A 296 -4.68 -5.56 -18.22
C GLU A 296 -5.91 -6.42 -17.91
N ASP A 297 -5.94 -7.03 -16.71
CA ASP A 297 -7.02 -7.92 -16.29
C ASP A 297 -8.39 -7.19 -16.14
N LEU A 298 -8.40 -5.84 -16.06
CA LEU A 298 -9.64 -5.05 -16.10
C LEU A 298 -10.42 -5.19 -17.41
N ASP A 299 -9.73 -5.49 -18.52
CA ASP A 299 -10.38 -5.65 -19.82
C ASP A 299 -11.19 -6.95 -19.91
N GLY A 300 -10.83 -7.94 -19.09
CA GLY A 300 -11.51 -9.23 -19.00
C GLY A 300 -12.78 -9.26 -18.15
N ILE A 301 -13.14 -8.16 -17.48
CA ILE A 301 -14.29 -8.12 -16.55
C ILE A 301 -15.41 -7.21 -17.07
N ASP A 302 -16.65 -7.62 -16.81
CA ASP A 302 -17.85 -6.85 -17.16
C ASP A 302 -18.19 -5.83 -16.06
N TRP A 303 -17.34 -4.81 -15.94
CA TRP A 303 -17.51 -3.71 -14.99
C TRP A 303 -17.81 -2.39 -15.70
N PRO A 304 -18.48 -1.44 -15.03
CA PRO A 304 -18.69 -0.10 -15.58
C PRO A 304 -17.36 0.59 -15.94
N GLU A 305 -17.29 1.20 -17.12
CA GLU A 305 -16.05 1.85 -17.61
C GLU A 305 -15.51 2.92 -16.66
N LYS A 306 -16.40 3.65 -15.96
CA LYS A 306 -15.97 4.62 -14.93
C LYS A 306 -15.18 3.96 -13.80
N VAL A 307 -15.59 2.77 -13.37
CA VAL A 307 -14.89 2.02 -12.31
C VAL A 307 -13.53 1.53 -12.82
N LYS A 308 -13.48 0.98 -14.04
CA LYS A 308 -12.21 0.56 -14.67
C LYS A 308 -11.24 1.75 -14.80
N LEU A 309 -11.73 2.91 -15.25
CA LEU A 309 -10.92 4.12 -15.37
C LEU A 309 -10.38 4.58 -14.01
N MET A 310 -11.22 4.57 -12.96
CA MET A 310 -10.79 4.93 -11.61
C MET A 310 -9.68 4.00 -11.12
N GLN A 311 -9.77 2.69 -11.38
CA GLN A 311 -8.75 1.72 -10.98
C GLN A 311 -7.44 1.90 -11.79
N ARG A 312 -7.53 2.11 -13.11
CA ARG A 312 -6.35 2.44 -13.93
C ARG A 312 -5.64 3.70 -13.42
N ASN A 313 -6.40 4.74 -13.12
CA ASN A 313 -5.85 5.99 -12.58
C ASN A 313 -5.24 5.80 -11.18
N TRP A 314 -5.81 4.91 -10.35
CA TRP A 314 -5.26 4.58 -9.04
C TRP A 314 -3.94 3.85 -9.14
N ILE A 315 -3.84 2.85 -10.02
CA ILE A 315 -2.60 2.13 -10.30
C ILE A 315 -1.58 3.08 -10.90
N GLY A 316 -1.99 3.94 -11.83
CA GLY A 316 -1.21 5.04 -12.37
C GLY A 316 0.06 4.56 -13.04
N GLU A 317 -0.08 3.66 -14.04
CA GLU A 317 1.04 3.23 -14.87
C GLU A 317 1.64 4.43 -15.62
N SER A 318 2.95 4.52 -15.60
CA SER A 318 3.72 5.60 -16.20
C SER A 318 4.93 5.01 -16.91
N HIS A 319 5.10 5.36 -18.19
CA HIS A 319 6.22 4.94 -19.02
C HIS A 319 7.28 6.03 -19.04
N GLY A 320 8.53 5.64 -18.76
CA GLY A 320 9.64 6.58 -18.69
C GLY A 320 10.98 5.88 -18.80
N ALA A 321 11.99 6.43 -18.15
CA ALA A 321 13.31 5.84 -18.06
C ALA A 321 13.87 5.98 -16.64
N SER A 322 14.61 4.97 -16.20
CA SER A 322 15.57 5.06 -15.12
C SER A 322 16.90 5.54 -15.72
N VAL A 323 17.50 6.56 -15.10
CA VAL A 323 18.75 7.17 -15.56
C VAL A 323 19.71 7.33 -14.38
N HIS A 324 20.96 6.90 -14.56
CA HIS A 324 22.00 6.96 -13.55
C HIS A 324 22.88 8.20 -13.72
N PHE A 325 22.91 9.04 -12.69
CA PHE A 325 23.78 10.20 -12.59
C PHE A 325 24.90 9.91 -11.58
N THR A 326 26.11 10.31 -11.90
CA THR A 326 27.25 10.16 -10.97
C THR A 326 27.35 11.38 -10.06
N VAL A 327 27.37 11.19 -8.75
CA VAL A 327 27.54 12.24 -7.73
C VAL A 327 28.90 12.09 -7.08
N ALA A 328 29.73 13.13 -7.13
CA ALA A 328 31.01 13.17 -6.44
C ALA A 328 30.77 13.52 -4.96
N THR A 329 31.09 12.61 -4.05
CA THR A 329 31.02 12.80 -2.60
C THR A 329 32.41 12.78 -1.94
N ALA A 330 32.46 13.09 -0.66
CA ALA A 330 33.74 13.03 0.10
C ALA A 330 34.35 11.62 0.09
N ASP A 331 33.50 10.58 0.04
CA ASP A 331 33.93 9.17 0.07
C ASP A 331 34.13 8.54 -1.32
N GLY A 332 34.07 9.34 -2.38
CA GLY A 332 34.20 8.91 -3.76
C GLY A 332 32.95 9.15 -4.60
N SER A 333 32.88 8.52 -5.76
CA SER A 333 31.71 8.63 -6.65
C SER A 333 30.60 7.70 -6.19
N LYS A 334 29.38 8.24 -6.11
CA LYS A 334 28.14 7.50 -5.81
C LYS A 334 27.21 7.56 -7.01
N ASP A 335 26.41 6.52 -7.17
CA ASP A 335 25.33 6.48 -8.15
C ASP A 335 24.07 7.14 -7.60
N MET A 336 23.38 7.90 -8.45
CA MET A 336 22.09 8.50 -8.19
C MET A 336 21.13 8.13 -9.31
N GLU A 337 20.24 7.20 -9.03
CA GLU A 337 19.20 6.78 -9.97
C GLU A 337 18.02 7.76 -9.94
N ILE A 338 17.58 8.18 -11.11
CA ILE A 338 16.43 9.07 -11.32
C ILE A 338 15.43 8.39 -12.25
N TYR A 339 14.16 8.39 -11.87
CA TYR A 339 13.07 8.05 -12.80
C TYR A 339 12.49 9.32 -13.42
N THR A 340 12.34 9.32 -14.76
CA THR A 340 11.69 10.40 -15.49
C THR A 340 10.75 9.88 -16.57
N THR A 341 9.59 10.53 -16.74
CA THR A 341 8.69 10.28 -17.89
C THR A 341 9.13 11.03 -19.15
N ARG A 342 10.09 11.95 -19.00
CA ARG A 342 10.57 12.82 -20.07
C ARG A 342 12.09 12.69 -20.28
N PRO A 343 12.61 11.47 -20.61
CA PRO A 343 14.03 11.30 -20.87
C PRO A 343 14.52 12.09 -22.08
N ASP A 344 13.64 12.50 -23.01
CA ASP A 344 13.93 13.41 -24.12
C ASP A 344 14.47 14.77 -23.67
N THR A 345 14.17 15.18 -22.44
CA THR A 345 14.58 16.47 -21.89
C THR A 345 15.89 16.46 -21.09
N LEU A 346 16.61 15.33 -21.06
CA LEU A 346 17.89 15.19 -20.33
C LEU A 346 18.94 16.26 -20.70
N PHE A 347 18.91 16.76 -21.93
CA PHE A 347 19.78 17.86 -22.39
C PHE A 347 19.44 19.22 -21.73
N GLY A 348 18.23 19.38 -21.24
CA GLY A 348 17.75 20.58 -20.57
C GLY A 348 17.83 20.54 -19.06
N THR A 349 18.41 19.48 -18.49
CA THR A 349 18.59 19.35 -17.04
C THR A 349 19.61 20.37 -16.58
N THR A 350 19.23 21.26 -15.66
CA THR A 350 20.10 22.33 -15.15
C THR A 350 20.42 22.19 -13.67
N PHE A 351 19.66 21.39 -12.94
CA PHE A 351 19.95 20.98 -11.57
C PHE A 351 19.29 19.64 -11.28
N ALA A 352 19.61 19.06 -10.13
CA ALA A 352 18.96 17.86 -9.60
C ALA A 352 18.49 18.11 -8.18
N VAL A 353 17.47 17.38 -7.74
CA VAL A 353 16.90 17.51 -6.40
C VAL A 353 16.72 16.14 -5.78
N VAL A 354 17.11 16.01 -4.51
CA VAL A 354 16.87 14.80 -3.71
C VAL A 354 15.97 15.10 -2.51
N SER A 355 15.27 14.08 -2.04
CA SER A 355 14.49 14.18 -0.82
C SER A 355 15.38 14.48 0.40
N PRO A 356 14.85 15.12 1.45
CA PRO A 356 15.61 15.37 2.69
C PRO A 356 16.12 14.10 3.37
N GLU A 357 15.49 12.96 3.11
CA GLU A 357 15.83 11.66 3.67
C GLU A 357 16.82 10.85 2.82
N HIS A 358 17.20 11.36 1.66
CA HIS A 358 18.04 10.62 0.71
C HIS A 358 19.44 10.32 1.27
N HIS A 359 19.92 9.09 1.07
CA HIS A 359 21.20 8.59 1.62
C HIS A 359 22.45 9.38 1.16
N LEU A 360 22.43 10.01 -0.03
CA LEU A 360 23.52 10.86 -0.50
C LEU A 360 23.82 12.03 0.44
N LEU A 361 22.80 12.49 1.20
CA LEU A 361 22.94 13.59 2.14
C LEU A 361 23.75 13.25 3.39
N GLU A 362 24.06 11.98 3.62
CA GLU A 362 24.98 11.54 4.68
C GLU A 362 26.45 11.88 4.35
N ASN A 363 26.77 12.13 3.07
CA ASN A 363 28.11 12.34 2.55
C ASN A 363 28.30 13.73 1.92
N VAL A 364 27.62 14.76 2.48
CA VAL A 364 27.81 16.14 2.04
C VAL A 364 29.20 16.67 2.48
N PRO A 365 29.81 17.60 1.72
CA PRO A 365 31.10 18.12 2.06
C PRO A 365 31.10 18.92 3.37
N ALA A 366 32.22 18.95 4.08
CA ALA A 366 32.39 19.70 5.33
C ALA A 366 32.33 21.22 5.13
N GLU A 367 32.77 21.71 3.97
CA GLU A 367 32.79 23.12 3.61
C GLU A 367 32.06 23.35 2.29
N TRP A 368 31.50 24.55 2.13
CA TRP A 368 30.89 24.95 0.87
C TRP A 368 31.92 24.97 -0.27
N PRO A 369 31.57 24.47 -1.46
CA PRO A 369 32.42 24.69 -2.64
C PRO A 369 32.66 26.18 -2.89
N ALA A 370 33.77 26.51 -3.57
CA ALA A 370 34.04 27.88 -3.94
C ALA A 370 32.91 28.45 -4.84
N ASP A 371 32.69 29.77 -4.71
CA ASP A 371 31.73 30.53 -5.55
C ASP A 371 30.25 30.13 -5.47
N VAL A 372 29.84 29.45 -4.37
CA VAL A 372 28.43 29.14 -4.12
C VAL A 372 27.66 30.43 -3.73
N PRO A 373 26.54 30.75 -4.40
CA PRO A 373 25.71 31.88 -4.04
C PRO A 373 25.21 31.81 -2.58
N GLU A 374 25.16 32.93 -1.90
CA GLU A 374 24.71 32.98 -0.49
C GLU A 374 23.25 32.47 -0.32
N ASP A 375 22.38 32.77 -1.28
CA ASP A 375 20.98 32.35 -1.26
C ASP A 375 20.82 30.79 -1.34
N TRP A 376 21.85 30.09 -1.84
CA TRP A 376 21.84 28.65 -1.91
C TRP A 376 22.20 27.97 -0.57
N LYS A 377 22.91 28.70 0.30
CA LYS A 377 23.44 28.19 1.58
C LYS A 377 22.39 28.21 2.70
N GLY A 378 21.25 28.86 2.48
CA GLY A 378 20.19 28.98 3.50
C GLY A 378 20.59 29.71 4.78
N GLY A 379 21.70 30.48 4.75
CA GLY A 379 22.24 31.20 5.91
C GLY A 379 23.12 30.37 6.86
N TYR A 380 23.48 29.13 6.48
CA TYR A 380 24.35 28.24 7.29
C TYR A 380 25.81 28.32 6.90
N ALA A 381 26.67 28.12 7.89
CA ALA A 381 28.12 28.18 7.69
C ALA A 381 28.67 26.96 6.91
N THR A 382 28.04 25.80 7.07
CA THR A 382 28.48 24.54 6.44
C THR A 382 27.31 23.77 5.80
N PRO A 383 27.57 22.96 4.75
CA PRO A 383 26.57 22.06 4.17
C PRO A 383 25.95 21.09 5.19
N VAL A 384 26.75 20.57 6.11
CA VAL A 384 26.32 19.62 7.14
C VAL A 384 25.27 20.22 8.06
N GLU A 385 25.51 21.45 8.56
CA GLU A 385 24.54 22.17 9.39
C GLU A 385 23.25 22.48 8.63
N ALA A 386 23.39 22.94 7.38
CA ALA A 386 22.30 23.30 6.52
C ALA A 386 21.36 22.10 6.23
N VAL A 387 21.93 20.99 5.78
CA VAL A 387 21.17 19.76 5.46
C VAL A 387 20.50 19.20 6.71
N LYS A 388 21.19 19.17 7.86
CA LYS A 388 20.60 18.72 9.12
C LYS A 388 19.40 19.57 9.54
N ALA A 389 19.52 20.88 9.46
CA ALA A 389 18.43 21.79 9.81
C ALA A 389 17.23 21.67 8.84
N TYR A 390 17.54 21.53 7.54
CA TYR A 390 16.49 21.36 6.52
C TYR A 390 15.74 20.03 6.69
N ARG A 391 16.43 18.92 6.99
CA ARG A 391 15.85 17.61 7.27
C ARG A 391 14.87 17.69 8.45
N LEU A 392 15.29 18.28 9.57
CA LEU A 392 14.44 18.48 10.75
C LEU A 392 13.18 19.31 10.43
N ALA A 393 13.30 20.34 9.61
CA ALA A 393 12.17 21.16 9.19
C ALA A 393 11.21 20.40 8.26
N ALA A 394 11.73 19.53 7.39
CA ALA A 394 10.92 18.69 6.50
C ALA A 394 10.20 17.57 7.27
N GLU A 395 10.83 16.96 8.27
CA GLU A 395 10.24 15.95 9.16
C GLU A 395 9.03 16.48 9.94
N ALA A 396 9.00 17.79 10.22
CA ALA A 396 7.87 18.43 10.89
C ALA A 396 6.64 18.65 9.98
N LYS A 397 6.75 18.42 8.67
CA LYS A 397 5.67 18.59 7.68
C LYS A 397 5.04 17.24 7.31
N THR A 398 3.72 17.25 7.06
CA THR A 398 3.07 16.05 6.49
C THR A 398 3.45 15.88 5.02
N ALA A 399 3.33 14.67 4.48
CA ALA A 399 3.56 14.40 3.05
C ALA A 399 2.64 15.28 2.16
N LYS A 400 1.42 15.59 2.63
CA LYS A 400 0.50 16.47 1.92
C LYS A 400 0.98 17.92 1.91
N ASP A 401 1.44 18.45 3.05
CA ASP A 401 1.99 19.80 3.14
C ASP A 401 3.23 19.98 2.28
N ARG A 402 4.01 18.92 2.12
CA ARG A 402 5.23 18.90 1.29
C ARG A 402 4.91 18.96 -0.22
N VAL A 403 3.79 18.41 -0.66
CA VAL A 403 3.40 18.31 -2.09
C VAL A 403 2.41 19.39 -2.50
N ASP A 404 1.90 20.23 -1.57
CA ASP A 404 0.93 21.28 -1.87
C ASP A 404 1.49 22.24 -2.94
N GLU A 405 0.80 22.32 -4.08
CA GLU A 405 1.22 23.13 -5.23
C GLU A 405 1.14 24.64 -4.95
N GLY A 406 0.31 25.05 -3.99
CA GLY A 406 0.13 26.45 -3.59
C GLY A 406 1.16 26.98 -2.60
N GLY A 407 2.00 26.11 -2.02
CA GLY A 407 3.02 26.47 -1.03
C GLY A 407 4.28 27.09 -1.65
N GLU A 408 4.98 27.92 -0.85
CA GLU A 408 6.30 28.44 -1.24
C GLU A 408 7.28 27.28 -1.44
N LYS A 409 7.89 27.17 -2.64
CA LYS A 409 8.87 26.13 -2.92
C LYS A 409 10.15 26.41 -2.11
N THR A 410 10.46 25.52 -1.19
CA THR A 410 11.68 25.56 -0.38
C THR A 410 12.73 24.62 -0.97
N GLY A 411 13.99 24.90 -0.73
CA GLY A 411 15.10 24.07 -1.16
C GLY A 411 16.41 24.58 -0.61
N LEU A 412 17.39 23.70 -0.59
CA LEU A 412 18.74 23.99 -0.08
C LEU A 412 19.78 23.31 -0.94
N PHE A 413 20.84 23.99 -1.32
CA PHE A 413 21.98 23.37 -1.99
C PHE A 413 22.73 22.45 -1.01
N THR A 414 23.10 21.27 -1.47
CA THR A 414 23.74 20.25 -0.62
C THR A 414 25.26 20.36 -0.57
N GLY A 415 25.86 21.21 -1.41
CA GLY A 415 27.31 21.21 -1.64
C GLY A 415 27.78 20.16 -2.64
N LEU A 416 26.91 19.29 -3.12
CA LEU A 416 27.20 18.22 -4.06
C LEU A 416 26.81 18.60 -5.49
N TYR A 417 27.42 17.92 -6.46
CA TYR A 417 27.09 18.05 -7.88
C TYR A 417 26.87 16.68 -8.50
N ALA A 418 25.80 16.56 -9.28
CA ALA A 418 25.55 15.40 -10.12
C ALA A 418 26.08 15.60 -11.53
N THR A 419 26.61 14.56 -12.17
CA THR A 419 27.10 14.62 -13.54
C THR A 419 26.07 14.01 -14.48
N ASN A 420 25.61 14.78 -15.46
CA ASN A 420 24.68 14.31 -16.49
C ASN A 420 25.39 13.30 -17.38
N PRO A 421 24.86 12.08 -17.59
CA PRO A 421 25.53 11.03 -18.35
C PRO A 421 25.64 11.33 -19.85
N ILE A 422 24.80 12.21 -20.39
CA ILE A 422 24.83 12.61 -21.81
C ILE A 422 25.79 13.76 -22.03
N THR A 423 25.56 14.88 -21.34
CA THR A 423 26.27 16.15 -21.60
C THR A 423 27.57 16.31 -20.82
N GLY A 424 27.77 15.53 -19.76
CA GLY A 424 28.89 15.72 -18.82
C GLY A 424 28.76 16.96 -17.93
N ALA A 425 27.65 17.68 -18.03
CA ALA A 425 27.42 18.89 -17.24
C ALA A 425 27.37 18.55 -15.74
N LYS A 426 28.02 19.36 -14.92
CA LYS A 426 27.94 19.30 -13.46
C LYS A 426 26.71 20.09 -13.01
N LEU A 427 25.72 19.40 -12.50
CA LEU A 427 24.46 19.94 -12.06
C LEU A 427 24.48 20.12 -10.53
N PRO A 428 24.17 21.31 -10.00
CA PRO A 428 24.07 21.47 -8.56
C PRO A 428 22.96 20.58 -8.01
N LEU A 429 23.26 19.87 -6.91
CA LEU A 429 22.33 18.97 -6.24
C LEU A 429 21.68 19.69 -5.06
N PHE A 430 20.39 19.93 -5.15
CA PHE A 430 19.59 20.49 -4.07
C PHE A 430 18.87 19.39 -3.28
N THR A 431 18.46 19.70 -2.05
CA THR A 431 17.44 18.96 -1.33
C THR A 431 16.21 19.83 -1.21
N ALA A 432 15.03 19.22 -1.41
CA ALA A 432 13.76 19.92 -1.30
C ALA A 432 12.65 19.00 -0.76
N ASP A 433 11.79 19.55 0.06
CA ASP A 433 10.76 18.81 0.78
C ASP A 433 9.62 18.29 -0.10
N TYR A 434 9.42 18.87 -1.29
CA TYR A 434 8.44 18.36 -2.26
C TYR A 434 8.89 17.08 -3.00
N VAL A 435 10.16 16.68 -2.87
CA VAL A 435 10.64 15.37 -3.34
C VAL A 435 10.48 14.36 -2.22
N LEU A 436 9.69 13.32 -2.47
CA LEU A 436 9.39 12.29 -1.48
C LEU A 436 10.24 11.05 -1.72
N MET A 437 10.78 10.45 -0.65
CA MET A 437 11.62 9.26 -0.71
C MET A 437 10.86 8.01 -1.20
N ASP A 438 9.58 7.96 -0.94
CA ASP A 438 8.68 6.84 -1.28
C ASP A 438 8.02 6.97 -2.66
N TYR A 439 8.40 7.98 -3.46
CA TYR A 439 7.97 8.15 -4.85
C TYR A 439 9.19 8.09 -5.79
N GLY A 440 9.29 7.01 -6.56
CA GLY A 440 10.45 6.75 -7.41
C GLY A 440 11.70 6.41 -6.60
N THR A 441 12.80 7.10 -6.88
CA THR A 441 14.11 6.90 -6.24
C THR A 441 14.41 7.93 -5.14
N GLY A 442 13.47 8.83 -4.83
CA GLY A 442 13.73 9.98 -3.96
C GLY A 442 14.65 11.03 -4.58
N ALA A 443 14.91 10.96 -5.89
CA ALA A 443 15.71 11.89 -6.67
C ALA A 443 15.02 12.28 -7.98
N ILE A 444 15.12 13.52 -8.37
CA ILE A 444 14.59 14.03 -9.63
C ILE A 444 15.65 14.83 -10.40
N MET A 445 15.62 14.77 -11.71
CA MET A 445 16.25 15.75 -12.57
C MET A 445 15.30 16.92 -12.79
N ALA A 446 15.82 18.12 -12.79
CA ALA A 446 15.01 19.32 -12.97
C ALA A 446 15.24 19.95 -14.35
N VAL A 447 14.11 20.18 -15.05
CA VAL A 447 14.09 20.70 -16.42
C VAL A 447 13.22 21.96 -16.49
N PRO A 448 13.75 23.12 -16.09
CA PRO A 448 13.00 24.36 -16.00
C PRO A 448 12.32 24.82 -17.29
N GLY A 449 12.86 24.46 -18.46
CA GLY A 449 12.26 24.77 -19.75
C GLY A 449 11.00 23.97 -20.08
N GLY A 450 10.72 22.86 -19.33
CA GLY A 450 9.63 21.94 -19.60
C GLY A 450 8.72 21.60 -18.41
N ASP A 451 9.01 22.07 -17.22
CA ASP A 451 8.23 21.83 -15.99
C ASP A 451 8.03 23.14 -15.20
N GLN A 452 6.80 23.40 -14.74
CA GLN A 452 6.47 24.64 -14.03
C GLN A 452 7.12 24.72 -12.64
N ARG A 453 7.19 23.61 -11.92
CA ARG A 453 7.80 23.59 -10.57
C ARG A 453 9.31 23.82 -10.66
N ASP A 454 9.94 23.19 -11.64
CA ASP A 454 11.36 23.34 -11.89
C ASP A 454 11.67 24.77 -12.36
N TYR A 455 10.78 25.38 -13.16
CA TYR A 455 10.89 26.76 -13.60
C TYR A 455 10.84 27.73 -12.43
N ASP A 456 9.83 27.59 -11.55
CA ASP A 456 9.66 28.45 -10.39
C ASP A 456 10.86 28.34 -9.43
N PHE A 457 11.36 27.11 -9.25
CA PHE A 457 12.58 26.86 -8.47
C PHE A 457 13.81 27.48 -9.11
N ALA A 458 13.97 27.32 -10.41
CA ALA A 458 15.11 27.90 -11.13
C ALA A 458 15.11 29.44 -11.08
N VAL A 459 13.96 30.07 -11.22
CA VAL A 459 13.81 31.53 -11.07
C VAL A 459 14.19 31.97 -9.67
N LYS A 460 13.71 31.28 -8.63
CA LYS A 460 14.00 31.59 -7.22
C LYS A 460 15.50 31.52 -6.91
N PHE A 461 16.19 30.50 -7.40
CA PHE A 461 17.62 30.25 -7.11
C PHE A 461 18.57 30.76 -8.19
N GLY A 462 18.08 31.48 -9.20
CA GLY A 462 18.89 32.03 -10.28
C GLY A 462 19.57 30.97 -11.15
N LEU A 463 18.92 29.83 -11.35
CA LEU A 463 19.42 28.70 -12.13
C LEU A 463 19.09 28.86 -13.63
N PRO A 464 19.89 28.30 -14.55
CA PRO A 464 19.63 28.38 -15.98
C PRO A 464 18.31 27.71 -16.40
N VAL A 465 17.67 28.25 -17.44
CA VAL A 465 16.48 27.66 -18.08
C VAL A 465 16.85 27.29 -19.53
N ILE A 466 16.81 26.00 -19.86
CA ILE A 466 17.11 25.48 -21.20
C ILE A 466 15.82 24.84 -21.76
N TYR A 467 15.34 25.37 -22.88
CA TYR A 467 14.19 24.80 -23.57
C TYR A 467 14.67 23.70 -24.54
N THR A 468 14.18 22.48 -24.34
CA THR A 468 14.49 21.31 -25.16
C THR A 468 13.35 20.92 -26.11
N VAL A 469 12.18 21.53 -25.95
CA VAL A 469 11.02 21.31 -26.81
C VAL A 469 10.44 22.65 -27.21
N LYS A 470 10.00 22.76 -28.47
CA LYS A 470 9.28 23.91 -28.98
C LYS A 470 7.91 23.49 -29.53
N PRO A 471 6.95 24.45 -29.60
CA PRO A 471 5.64 24.21 -30.22
C PRO A 471 5.74 23.63 -31.64
N LEU A 472 4.72 22.86 -32.00
CA LEU A 472 4.59 22.38 -33.40
C LEU A 472 4.31 23.55 -34.33
N PRO A 473 4.84 23.55 -35.56
CA PRO A 473 4.57 24.61 -36.56
C PRO A 473 3.07 24.83 -36.82
N GLU A 474 2.29 23.75 -36.79
CA GLU A 474 0.84 23.75 -37.01
C GLU A 474 0.01 24.29 -35.85
N SER A 475 0.59 24.43 -34.66
CA SER A 475 -0.11 24.94 -33.48
C SER A 475 -0.39 26.43 -33.53
N GLY A 476 0.35 27.17 -34.35
CA GLY A 476 0.29 28.63 -34.42
C GLY A 476 0.95 29.32 -33.22
N ASP A 477 1.63 28.55 -32.34
CA ASP A 477 2.34 29.03 -31.16
C ASP A 477 3.86 29.11 -31.42
N ASP A 478 4.58 29.94 -30.65
CA ASP A 478 6.03 30.16 -30.80
C ASP A 478 6.72 30.07 -29.46
N LEU A 479 7.91 29.46 -29.42
CA LEU A 479 8.73 29.36 -28.22
C LEU A 479 9.06 30.74 -27.62
N ALA A 480 9.18 31.79 -28.42
CA ALA A 480 9.38 33.17 -27.95
C ALA A 480 8.27 33.69 -27.00
N ASN A 481 7.10 33.04 -27.00
CA ASN A 481 6.04 33.36 -26.05
C ASN A 481 6.35 32.89 -24.63
N TYR A 482 7.24 31.91 -24.49
CA TYR A 482 7.62 31.24 -23.25
C TYR A 482 8.97 31.72 -22.72
N GLU A 483 9.93 32.01 -23.59
CA GLU A 483 11.31 32.38 -23.20
C GLU A 483 11.34 33.51 -22.17
N GLY A 484 11.96 33.23 -21.02
CA GLY A 484 12.09 34.17 -19.89
C GLY A 484 10.78 34.47 -19.13
N LYS A 485 9.65 33.79 -19.42
CA LYS A 485 8.35 34.05 -18.81
C LYS A 485 7.70 32.80 -18.19
N ALA A 486 7.79 31.65 -18.85
CA ALA A 486 7.16 30.40 -18.43
C ALA A 486 7.83 29.20 -19.12
N PRO A 487 7.69 27.96 -18.59
CA PRO A 487 8.12 26.75 -19.29
C PRO A 487 7.15 26.40 -20.44
N PHE A 488 7.63 25.64 -21.42
CA PHE A 488 6.77 25.01 -22.42
C PHE A 488 6.45 23.56 -21.99
N VAL A 489 5.32 23.35 -21.34
CA VAL A 489 4.92 22.11 -20.63
C VAL A 489 4.15 21.15 -21.56
N SER A 490 4.36 21.17 -22.88
CA SER A 490 3.64 20.28 -23.79
C SER A 490 4.41 19.02 -24.11
N HIS A 491 3.68 17.90 -24.23
CA HIS A 491 4.20 16.67 -24.80
C HIS A 491 4.15 16.69 -26.35
N ASP A 492 3.31 17.53 -26.92
CA ASP A 492 3.24 17.76 -28.37
C ASP A 492 4.21 18.85 -28.79
N GLY A 493 5.36 18.46 -29.32
CA GLY A 493 6.41 19.40 -29.72
C GLY A 493 7.52 18.77 -30.53
N ILE A 494 8.43 19.65 -30.99
CA ILE A 494 9.67 19.28 -31.66
C ILE A 494 10.86 19.52 -30.75
N VAL A 495 11.70 18.50 -30.62
CA VAL A 495 12.90 18.57 -29.76
C VAL A 495 13.95 19.48 -30.42
N ILE A 496 14.54 20.34 -29.61
CA ILE A 496 15.60 21.32 -29.93
C ILE A 496 16.69 21.30 -28.86
N ASN A 497 17.81 21.94 -29.09
CA ASN A 497 18.92 22.11 -28.13
C ASN A 497 19.38 20.78 -27.49
N SER A 498 19.19 19.67 -28.16
CA SER A 498 19.37 18.32 -27.65
C SER A 498 20.33 17.51 -28.53
N SER A 499 21.60 17.98 -28.61
CA SER A 499 22.64 17.27 -29.35
C SER A 499 24.02 17.51 -28.77
N VAL A 500 24.85 16.45 -28.77
CA VAL A 500 26.28 16.49 -28.45
C VAL A 500 27.07 15.66 -29.48
N GLU A 501 28.30 16.06 -29.79
CA GLU A 501 29.20 15.30 -30.65
C GLU A 501 29.81 14.09 -29.97
N ALA A 502 29.98 14.16 -28.65
CA ALA A 502 30.46 13.08 -27.80
C ALA A 502 29.73 13.09 -26.45
N THR A 503 29.02 12.01 -26.15
CA THR A 503 28.35 11.83 -24.86
C THR A 503 29.37 11.54 -23.76
N ALA A 504 29.09 11.98 -22.53
CA ALA A 504 30.01 11.79 -21.41
C ALA A 504 30.20 10.31 -21.03
N ALA A 505 29.13 9.51 -21.11
CA ALA A 505 29.17 8.11 -20.71
C ALA A 505 29.80 7.19 -21.75
N LYS A 506 29.65 7.48 -23.08
CA LYS A 506 30.04 6.55 -24.13
C LYS A 506 30.97 7.16 -25.20
N GLY A 507 31.04 8.48 -25.31
CA GLY A 507 31.87 9.19 -26.27
C GLY A 507 31.33 9.17 -27.70
N ASP A 508 30.12 8.71 -27.93
CA ASP A 508 29.43 8.71 -29.21
C ASP A 508 28.60 9.99 -29.43
N ALA A 509 28.24 10.27 -30.65
CA ALA A 509 27.36 11.39 -30.97
C ALA A 509 25.90 11.03 -30.68
N LEU A 510 25.18 11.94 -30.02
CA LEU A 510 23.72 11.81 -29.84
C LEU A 510 23.02 13.12 -30.18
N SER A 511 22.01 13.04 -31.05
CA SER A 511 21.14 14.16 -31.38
C SER A 511 19.68 13.73 -31.40
N LEU A 512 18.85 14.50 -30.71
CA LEU A 512 17.39 14.37 -30.69
C LEU A 512 16.72 15.52 -31.48
N ASN A 513 17.50 16.50 -31.93
CA ASN A 513 16.99 17.69 -32.60
C ASN A 513 16.15 17.36 -33.82
N GLY A 514 14.99 18.00 -33.95
CA GLY A 514 14.07 17.83 -35.06
C GLY A 514 13.10 16.63 -34.92
N LEU A 515 13.28 15.78 -33.92
CA LEU A 515 12.35 14.67 -33.64
C LEU A 515 11.09 15.16 -32.94
N ARG A 516 9.99 14.42 -33.09
CA ARG A 516 8.84 14.50 -32.22
C ARG A 516 9.22 13.93 -30.86
N VAL A 517 8.52 14.36 -29.80
CA VAL A 517 8.83 13.95 -28.41
C VAL A 517 8.85 12.43 -28.25
N ASP A 518 7.85 11.70 -28.77
CA ASP A 518 7.78 10.24 -28.65
C ASP A 518 8.95 9.53 -29.34
N ASP A 519 9.35 10.00 -30.54
CA ASP A 519 10.49 9.45 -31.24
C ASP A 519 11.81 9.75 -30.52
N ALA A 520 11.90 10.91 -29.86
CA ALA A 520 13.06 11.29 -29.07
C ALA A 520 13.15 10.43 -27.78
N ILE A 521 12.03 10.17 -27.10
CA ILE A 521 11.96 9.25 -25.94
C ILE A 521 12.45 7.86 -26.35
N ALA A 522 11.92 7.30 -27.44
CA ALA A 522 12.35 5.98 -27.92
C ALA A 522 13.85 5.94 -28.22
N LYS A 523 14.38 6.98 -28.91
CA LYS A 523 15.79 7.07 -29.27
C LYS A 523 16.71 7.21 -28.06
N VAL A 524 16.37 8.06 -27.08
CA VAL A 524 17.20 8.25 -25.90
C VAL A 524 17.15 7.02 -24.98
N ASN A 525 16.01 6.33 -24.87
CA ASN A 525 15.93 5.08 -24.10
C ASN A 525 16.85 4.00 -24.67
N ALA A 526 16.84 3.80 -25.99
CA ALA A 526 17.75 2.88 -26.66
C ALA A 526 19.24 3.27 -26.43
N TRP A 527 19.54 4.57 -26.43
CA TRP A 527 20.89 5.05 -26.14
C TRP A 527 21.29 4.77 -24.67
N LEU A 528 20.42 5.08 -23.70
CA LEU A 528 20.65 4.84 -22.27
C LEU A 528 21.01 3.37 -21.98
N GLU A 529 20.26 2.44 -22.59
CA GLU A 529 20.51 1.00 -22.49
C GLU A 529 21.86 0.63 -23.10
N SER A 530 22.16 1.14 -24.29
CA SER A 530 23.42 0.85 -25.01
C SER A 530 24.65 1.41 -24.29
N ALA A 531 24.47 2.49 -23.52
CA ALA A 531 25.53 3.13 -22.74
C ALA A 531 25.66 2.54 -21.31
N GLY A 532 24.73 1.69 -20.90
CA GLY A 532 24.71 1.11 -19.55
C GLY A 532 24.46 2.13 -18.41
N VAL A 533 23.84 3.28 -18.75
CA VAL A 533 23.57 4.37 -17.80
C VAL A 533 22.07 4.61 -17.57
N GLY A 534 21.25 3.67 -17.99
CA GLY A 534 19.80 3.73 -17.79
C GLY A 534 19.07 2.74 -18.70
N LYS A 535 17.74 2.72 -18.56
CA LYS A 535 16.86 1.88 -19.38
C LYS A 535 15.44 2.43 -19.41
N GLY A 536 14.70 2.08 -20.45
CA GLY A 536 13.25 2.26 -20.46
C GLY A 536 12.61 1.51 -19.29
N THR A 537 11.75 2.17 -18.53
CA THR A 537 11.18 1.63 -17.29
C THR A 537 9.72 2.04 -17.17
N VAL A 538 8.89 1.09 -16.71
CA VAL A 538 7.51 1.35 -16.33
C VAL A 538 7.46 1.52 -14.82
N SER A 539 6.86 2.61 -14.37
CA SER A 539 6.63 2.90 -12.96
C SER A 539 5.13 2.97 -12.66
N TYR A 540 4.78 2.84 -11.42
CA TYR A 540 3.39 2.88 -10.97
C TYR A 540 3.24 3.89 -9.84
N ARG A 541 2.09 4.59 -9.79
CA ARG A 541 1.70 5.37 -8.61
C ARG A 541 1.33 4.46 -7.44
N LEU A 542 0.83 3.25 -7.76
CA LEU A 542 0.59 2.19 -6.80
C LEU A 542 1.87 1.91 -6.02
N ARG A 543 1.75 1.77 -4.70
CA ARG A 543 2.84 1.42 -3.80
C ARG A 543 2.65 0.02 -3.24
N ASP A 544 3.74 -0.59 -2.79
CA ASP A 544 3.66 -1.83 -2.05
C ASP A 544 2.81 -1.65 -0.80
N TRP A 545 2.02 -2.67 -0.50
CA TRP A 545 1.05 -2.59 0.59
C TRP A 545 1.71 -2.87 1.94
N LEU A 546 1.79 -1.82 2.78
CA LEU A 546 2.17 -1.91 4.18
C LEU A 546 1.00 -2.48 4.98
N PHE A 547 1.06 -3.76 5.37
CA PHE A 547 -0.09 -4.44 5.96
C PHE A 547 0.09 -4.85 7.43
N SER A 548 1.27 -4.67 8.02
CA SER A 548 1.49 -4.98 9.43
C SER A 548 1.07 -3.85 10.37
N ARG A 549 0.53 -4.20 11.54
CA ARG A 549 0.18 -3.28 12.63
C ARG A 549 0.57 -3.89 13.97
N GLN A 550 0.97 -3.06 14.93
CA GLN A 550 1.37 -3.44 16.27
C GLN A 550 0.17 -3.40 17.21
N ARG A 551 -0.76 -4.37 17.07
CA ARG A 551 -2.01 -4.43 17.82
C ARG A 551 -2.23 -5.81 18.44
N TYR A 552 -3.06 -5.89 19.48
CA TYR A 552 -3.52 -7.15 20.03
C TYR A 552 -4.59 -7.79 19.13
N TRP A 553 -5.62 -7.00 18.74
CA TRP A 553 -6.79 -7.51 18.03
C TRP A 553 -6.58 -7.56 16.53
N GLY A 554 -5.90 -8.62 16.07
CA GLY A 554 -5.55 -8.88 14.67
C GLY A 554 -5.05 -10.29 14.47
N GLU A 555 -4.82 -10.69 13.22
CA GLU A 555 -4.31 -12.03 12.87
C GLU A 555 -2.79 -12.07 13.04
N PRO A 556 -2.26 -12.98 13.88
CA PRO A 556 -0.81 -13.13 14.02
C PRO A 556 -0.16 -13.63 12.73
N PHE A 557 1.05 -13.15 12.45
CA PHE A 557 1.87 -13.70 11.37
C PHE A 557 2.40 -15.09 11.73
N PRO A 558 2.34 -16.08 10.82
CA PRO A 558 2.91 -17.41 11.04
C PRO A 558 4.43 -17.41 10.82
N ILE A 559 5.14 -16.46 11.43
CA ILE A 559 6.59 -16.28 11.34
C ILE A 559 7.17 -16.27 12.75
N VAL A 560 8.21 -17.03 12.94
CA VAL A 560 9.07 -17.01 14.14
C VAL A 560 10.47 -16.54 13.75
N TYR A 561 11.19 -15.97 14.69
CA TYR A 561 12.56 -15.52 14.47
C TYR A 561 13.52 -16.35 15.29
N GLY A 562 14.61 -16.79 14.66
CA GLY A 562 15.74 -17.39 15.33
C GLY A 562 16.45 -16.41 16.27
N GLU A 563 17.43 -16.90 17.04
CA GLU A 563 18.25 -16.06 17.93
C GLU A 563 19.02 -14.98 17.18
N ASP A 564 19.42 -15.29 15.97
CA ASP A 564 20.10 -14.39 15.02
C ASP A 564 19.16 -13.38 14.34
N GLY A 565 17.84 -13.47 14.60
CA GLY A 565 16.83 -12.63 13.97
C GLY A 565 16.36 -13.11 12.61
N THR A 566 16.79 -14.28 12.15
CA THR A 566 16.36 -14.89 10.88
C THR A 566 14.87 -15.28 10.93
N PRO A 567 14.03 -14.85 9.96
CA PRO A 567 12.63 -15.22 9.91
C PRO A 567 12.44 -16.66 9.39
N HIS A 568 11.62 -17.43 10.10
CA HIS A 568 11.24 -18.79 9.72
C HIS A 568 9.71 -18.90 9.59
N LEU A 569 9.26 -19.43 8.47
CA LEU A 569 7.85 -19.71 8.25
C LEU A 569 7.42 -20.94 9.03
N LEU A 570 6.27 -20.84 9.71
CA LEU A 570 5.70 -21.99 10.41
C LEU A 570 5.09 -23.00 9.43
N PRO A 571 5.20 -24.31 9.72
CA PRO A 571 4.57 -25.34 8.90
C PRO A 571 3.04 -25.24 8.95
N ASP A 572 2.37 -25.68 7.87
CA ASP A 572 0.91 -25.66 7.76
C ASP A 572 0.19 -26.40 8.90
N SER A 573 0.87 -27.38 9.52
CA SER A 573 0.36 -28.14 10.67
C SER A 573 0.27 -27.33 11.97
N ALA A 574 1.00 -26.21 12.07
CA ALA A 574 0.95 -25.31 13.21
C ALA A 574 -0.18 -24.27 13.12
N LEU A 575 -0.85 -24.17 11.95
CA LEU A 575 -1.94 -23.22 11.74
C LEU A 575 -3.30 -23.74 12.26
N PRO A 576 -4.15 -22.89 12.84
CA PRO A 576 -3.96 -21.47 13.03
C PRO A 576 -3.14 -21.12 14.27
N ILE A 577 -2.32 -20.07 14.17
CA ILE A 577 -1.78 -19.39 15.34
C ILE A 577 -2.88 -18.48 15.88
N SER A 578 -3.40 -18.84 17.06
CA SER A 578 -4.47 -18.09 17.70
C SER A 578 -3.92 -17.05 18.67
N LEU A 579 -4.71 -15.98 18.88
CA LEU A 579 -4.41 -15.00 19.91
C LEU A 579 -4.50 -15.62 21.30
N PRO A 580 -3.49 -15.41 22.18
CA PRO A 580 -3.58 -15.83 23.56
C PRO A 580 -4.53 -14.91 24.34
N ASP A 581 -5.14 -15.43 25.38
CA ASP A 581 -5.78 -14.58 26.38
C ASP A 581 -4.70 -13.83 27.18
N VAL A 582 -4.79 -12.51 27.23
CA VAL A 582 -3.85 -11.66 27.96
C VAL A 582 -4.60 -10.81 28.97
N PRO A 583 -4.00 -10.54 30.15
CA PRO A 583 -4.65 -9.73 31.18
C PRO A 583 -4.73 -8.24 30.79
N ASP A 584 -3.86 -7.81 29.89
CA ASP A 584 -3.77 -6.44 29.40
C ASP A 584 -3.49 -6.45 27.89
N TYR A 585 -4.43 -5.93 27.13
CA TYR A 585 -4.37 -5.80 25.66
C TYR A 585 -4.21 -4.34 25.21
N GLU A 586 -4.06 -3.41 26.16
CA GLU A 586 -3.84 -2.01 25.80
C GLU A 586 -2.48 -1.83 25.11
N PRO A 587 -2.43 -1.13 23.97
CA PRO A 587 -1.17 -0.70 23.41
C PRO A 587 -0.48 0.24 24.41
N ARG A 588 0.83 0.15 24.53
CA ARG A 588 1.57 1.11 25.33
C ARG A 588 1.51 2.46 24.65
N THR A 589 0.83 3.39 25.32
CA THR A 589 0.79 4.78 24.89
C THR A 589 1.97 5.56 25.50
N PHE A 590 2.35 6.62 24.82
CA PHE A 590 3.46 7.50 25.19
C PHE A 590 2.94 8.93 25.30
N ASP A 591 3.79 9.85 25.73
CA ASP A 591 3.47 11.27 25.56
C ASP A 591 3.13 11.52 24.09
N PRO A 592 1.96 12.09 23.78
CA PRO A 592 1.57 12.34 22.40
C PRO A 592 2.58 13.14 21.58
N MET A 593 3.46 13.90 22.24
CA MET A 593 4.50 14.69 21.60
C MET A 593 5.86 13.97 21.50
N ASP A 594 5.97 12.75 22.03
CA ASP A 594 7.21 11.96 21.97
C ASP A 594 7.35 11.22 20.63
N ALA A 595 7.81 11.95 19.62
CA ALA A 595 8.06 11.40 18.28
C ALA A 595 9.09 10.26 18.26
N GLU A 596 10.00 10.19 19.26
CA GLU A 596 11.07 9.18 19.32
C GLU A 596 10.67 7.89 20.03
N SER A 597 9.47 7.82 20.61
CA SER A 597 8.97 6.59 21.24
C SER A 597 8.85 5.44 20.23
N ASN A 598 9.10 4.22 20.69
CA ASN A 598 9.03 3.03 19.85
C ASN A 598 7.77 2.22 20.13
N PRO A 599 7.14 1.64 19.09
CA PRO A 599 5.98 0.77 19.28
C PRO A 599 6.33 -0.42 20.18
N GLU A 600 5.48 -0.68 21.14
CA GLU A 600 5.51 -1.90 21.94
C GLU A 600 4.18 -2.64 21.75
N ALA A 601 4.22 -3.69 20.94
CA ALA A 601 3.01 -4.46 20.67
C ALA A 601 2.54 -5.17 21.95
N PRO A 602 1.23 -5.18 22.25
CA PRO A 602 0.69 -5.80 23.46
C PRO A 602 1.10 -7.27 23.63
N LEU A 603 1.15 -8.02 22.53
CA LEU A 603 1.55 -9.43 22.54
C LEU A 603 3.02 -9.64 22.92
N SER A 604 3.91 -8.65 22.73
CA SER A 604 5.32 -8.78 23.09
C SER A 604 5.53 -8.93 24.59
N ARG A 605 4.54 -8.54 25.41
CA ARG A 605 4.54 -8.66 26.88
C ARG A 605 4.18 -10.07 27.38
N ASN A 606 3.62 -10.92 26.51
CA ASN A 606 3.30 -12.31 26.86
C ASN A 606 4.46 -13.22 26.48
N GLU A 607 5.42 -13.37 27.41
CA GLU A 607 6.64 -14.14 27.18
C GLU A 607 6.38 -15.61 26.80
N ASP A 608 5.37 -16.23 27.41
CA ASP A 608 5.03 -17.63 27.14
C ASP A 608 4.50 -17.85 25.71
N TRP A 609 3.85 -16.83 25.13
CA TRP A 609 3.35 -16.88 23.76
C TRP A 609 4.42 -16.45 22.76
N VAL A 610 5.28 -15.49 23.12
CA VAL A 610 6.34 -14.97 22.23
C VAL A 610 7.51 -15.94 22.11
N LYS A 611 7.87 -16.61 23.23
CA LYS A 611 9.01 -17.53 23.30
C LYS A 611 8.50 -18.98 23.16
N VAL A 612 8.67 -19.56 22.00
CA VAL A 612 8.22 -20.93 21.72
C VAL A 612 9.39 -21.79 21.23
N GLU A 613 9.36 -23.07 21.57
CA GLU A 613 10.24 -24.09 21.02
C GLU A 613 9.47 -24.83 19.93
N LEU A 614 9.93 -24.73 18.69
CA LEU A 614 9.25 -25.32 17.55
C LEU A 614 10.19 -26.21 16.74
N ASP A 615 9.66 -27.34 16.28
CA ASP A 615 10.28 -28.15 15.24
C ASP A 615 9.83 -27.57 13.87
N LEU A 616 10.77 -27.00 13.15
CA LEU A 616 10.53 -26.42 11.81
C LEU A 616 10.51 -27.48 10.71
N GLY A 617 10.63 -28.78 11.06
CA GLY A 617 10.55 -29.90 10.12
C GLY A 617 11.89 -30.28 9.47
N ASP A 618 12.97 -29.60 9.80
CA ASP A 618 14.34 -29.90 9.33
C ASP A 618 15.14 -30.76 10.30
N GLY A 619 14.50 -31.23 11.38
CA GLY A 619 15.14 -32.03 12.45
C GLY A 619 16.02 -31.19 13.39
N LYS A 620 16.13 -29.90 13.20
CA LYS A 620 16.79 -28.95 14.11
C LYS A 620 15.75 -28.41 15.08
N LYS A 621 15.90 -28.71 16.35
CA LYS A 621 15.13 -28.01 17.40
C LYS A 621 15.72 -26.62 17.56
N THR A 622 14.91 -25.60 17.33
CA THR A 622 15.28 -24.26 17.77
C THR A 622 15.34 -24.23 19.28
N ASP A 623 16.48 -23.82 19.83
CA ASP A 623 16.71 -23.80 21.27
C ASP A 623 15.81 -22.75 21.95
N ARG A 624 15.40 -23.02 23.18
CA ARG A 624 14.36 -22.33 23.98
C ARG A 624 14.51 -20.81 24.18
N LYS A 625 15.52 -20.15 23.66
CA LYS A 625 15.89 -18.80 24.18
C LYS A 625 15.43 -17.60 23.37
N SER A 626 14.96 -17.70 22.13
CA SER A 626 14.69 -16.47 21.37
C SER A 626 13.78 -16.57 20.14
N THR A 627 12.81 -17.45 20.09
CA THR A 627 11.79 -17.36 19.06
C THR A 627 10.77 -16.28 19.44
N ARG A 628 10.83 -15.12 18.76
CA ARG A 628 9.82 -14.08 18.88
C ARG A 628 8.80 -14.27 17.80
N LEU A 629 7.58 -14.70 18.14
CA LEU A 629 6.44 -14.48 17.26
C LEU A 629 6.34 -13.00 16.99
N ASN A 630 6.26 -12.63 15.71
CA ASN A 630 6.08 -11.25 15.35
C ASN A 630 4.73 -10.78 15.89
N SER A 631 4.74 -9.81 16.80
CA SER A 631 3.55 -9.23 17.39
C SER A 631 2.80 -8.28 16.43
N SER A 632 3.23 -8.21 15.17
CA SER A 632 2.53 -7.50 14.12
C SER A 632 1.40 -8.34 13.55
N HIS A 633 0.29 -7.70 13.21
CA HIS A 633 -0.90 -8.35 12.67
C HIS A 633 -1.11 -7.99 11.21
N ILE A 634 -1.68 -8.92 10.46
CA ILE A 634 -2.20 -8.65 9.13
C ILE A 634 -3.45 -7.78 9.29
N THR A 635 -3.38 -6.50 8.94
CA THR A 635 -4.58 -5.67 8.86
C THR A 635 -5.06 -5.61 7.43
N ARG A 636 -6.35 -5.82 7.23
CA ARG A 636 -6.99 -5.43 5.98
C ARG A 636 -7.12 -3.91 5.98
N SER A 637 -6.47 -3.25 5.03
CA SER A 637 -6.77 -1.85 4.78
C SER A 637 -8.22 -1.76 4.27
N ARG A 638 -9.01 -0.85 4.82
CA ARG A 638 -10.18 -0.37 4.09
C ARG A 638 -9.67 0.14 2.74
N MET A 639 -10.16 -0.41 1.64
CA MET A 639 -10.20 0.38 0.42
C MET A 639 -10.97 1.65 0.77
N PRO A 640 -10.46 2.85 0.43
CA PRO A 640 -11.22 4.04 0.66
C PRO A 640 -12.59 3.83 0.01
N SER A 641 -13.64 3.91 0.82
CA SER A 641 -14.96 4.12 0.28
C SER A 641 -14.87 5.49 -0.38
N SER A 642 -14.58 5.49 -1.67
CA SER A 642 -14.54 6.70 -2.47
C SER A 642 -15.84 7.45 -2.30
N ALA A 643 -15.73 8.69 -1.89
CA ALA A 643 -16.77 9.66 -2.07
C ALA A 643 -17.12 9.79 -3.57
#